data_904d207034654615556aa63e67ac558c
#
_entry.id   904d207034654615556aa63e67ac558c
#
_cell.length_a   1.000
_cell.length_b   1.000
_cell.length_c   1.000
_cell.angle_alpha   90.00
_cell.angle_beta   90.00
_cell.angle_gamma   90.00
#
_symmetry.space_group_name_H-M   'P 1'
#
loop_
_entity.id
_entity.type
_entity.pdbx_description
1 polymer ?
#
loop_
_entity_poly.entity_id
_entity_poly.type
_entity_poly.pdbx_seq_one_letter_code
_entity_poly.pdbx_strand_id
1 'polypeptide(L)'
;MKRIGTFILTTCMFATSQLTFSQNNIQNRISSILESNKVGLPNGWTLTPVGKQIELGDLPLNLVISHHKKLAAVSNNGQSTQTIDLIDLASQRKIDSIAIPKSWYGLAFSSDDNTLYTSGGHDNMIRIYKINGGKIASKDSIVLGKPWPNKIGIAGLAVDDKNKQQLYTVTREDKKLYVIDLKTKATKATYDLGAEGYTCQLTPDAKQLYISVWGGEKILVWDVTQNKITKEIPVGSHPNEITFSKNGKWLFVANANDNSVSIIDTKTGAVVETLNAALYPNAPSGSTSNGVALSTDGKTLYIANADNNCLAVFDVSKPGRSISKGFIPVGWYPTNVKVVDKTILVTNGKGLSSKANPQGPNPTDQKEKVDRHAGDLNKPKEIQYIAGLFRGTLSFIPDPNPEELALYSRAVYRNTPYSKEKELQTEGEAGNPIPMKVGAPSPIKYVFYVIKENRTYDQVLGDVKQGNGDASLCLFGEKITPNQHKIVNEFALLDNFYVDAEVSADGHNWSMGAYATDYLEKTWPSSYGGRGGTYGGEGEREIANNKGGFIWDNAKRHQVSYRTYGEFADKGKPNVKSLEGHVATGYTSYDLSVADTTRIRQWKADFDQLIQKGEMPQLTTIRISNDHTEGMRAGKKSPYAHVADNDLAVGMFVDHISKSPIWKESAIFILEDDAQNGPDHVDAHRSPAYLISPYVKRRSVDHTMYSTSGMIRTIELILGMKPMTQYDAAATPMWRSFSNNPNYTPFDHVDANVDLNERNPSKGKLAVWSDKYDWSKEDAVPDLVFNEILWQGLKGESAPAPKRAAFLKVSEQKEDDDD
;
A
#
# COMPACT_ATOMS: atom_id res chain seq x y z
N MET A 1 41.16 21.06 -56.87
CA MET A 1 39.87 20.92 -56.11
C MET A 1 39.47 19.47 -55.77
N LYS A 2 40.32 18.43 -55.89
CA LYS A 2 39.91 17.03 -55.55
C LYS A 2 40.51 16.48 -54.23
N ARG A 3 41.30 17.25 -53.49
CA ARG A 3 41.88 16.77 -52.20
C ARG A 3 41.21 17.30 -50.94
N ILE A 4 40.31 18.28 -51.00
CA ILE A 4 39.60 18.84 -49.84
C ILE A 4 38.29 18.06 -49.53
N GLY A 5 37.65 17.46 -50.55
CA GLY A 5 36.44 16.70 -50.37
C GLY A 5 36.59 15.38 -49.58
N THR A 6 37.80 14.72 -49.73
CA THR A 6 38.01 13.41 -49.08
C THR A 6 38.31 13.55 -47.57
N PHE A 7 38.92 14.66 -47.13
CA PHE A 7 39.25 14.89 -45.74
C PHE A 7 38.01 15.21 -44.88
N ILE A 8 37.03 15.91 -45.47
CA ILE A 8 35.75 16.26 -44.78
C ILE A 8 34.86 15.02 -44.64
N LEU A 9 34.78 14.14 -45.63
CA LEU A 9 34.02 12.90 -45.57
C LEU A 9 34.59 11.92 -44.54
N THR A 10 35.92 11.80 -44.46
CA THR A 10 36.56 10.88 -43.50
C THR A 10 36.43 11.38 -42.07
N THR A 11 36.46 12.69 -41.79
CA THR A 11 36.28 13.27 -40.48
C THR A 11 34.81 13.16 -40.03
N CYS A 12 33.84 13.30 -40.92
CA CYS A 12 32.42 13.06 -40.61
C CYS A 12 32.12 11.58 -40.34
N MET A 13 32.72 10.63 -41.06
CA MET A 13 32.58 9.19 -40.82
C MET A 13 33.22 8.77 -39.49
N PHE A 14 34.39 9.30 -39.13
CA PHE A 14 35.01 9.03 -37.83
C PHE A 14 34.21 9.64 -36.66
N ALA A 15 33.67 10.83 -36.79
CA ALA A 15 32.84 11.46 -35.77
C ALA A 15 31.52 10.71 -35.57
N THR A 16 30.88 10.25 -36.64
CA THR A 16 29.64 9.44 -36.57
C THR A 16 29.91 8.05 -35.99
N SER A 17 31.03 7.41 -36.33
CA SER A 17 31.37 6.10 -35.75
C SER A 17 31.76 6.19 -34.27
N GLN A 18 32.46 7.23 -33.83
CA GLN A 18 32.73 7.44 -32.40
C GLN A 18 31.46 7.78 -31.58
N LEU A 19 30.55 8.54 -32.13
CA LEU A 19 29.26 8.82 -31.51
C LEU A 19 28.41 7.57 -31.38
N THR A 20 28.30 6.75 -32.40
CA THR A 20 27.54 5.47 -32.35
C THR A 20 28.21 4.46 -31.40
N PHE A 21 29.54 4.40 -31.32
CA PHE A 21 30.27 3.53 -30.41
C PHE A 21 30.11 3.98 -28.95
N SER A 22 30.09 5.27 -28.69
CA SER A 22 29.84 5.84 -27.37
C SER A 22 28.38 5.62 -26.92
N GLN A 23 27.40 5.79 -27.79
CA GLN A 23 25.97 5.53 -27.52
C GLN A 23 25.71 4.05 -27.23
N ASN A 24 26.28 3.14 -28.00
CA ASN A 24 26.19 1.70 -27.75
C ASN A 24 26.79 1.30 -26.38
N ASN A 25 27.91 1.93 -25.98
CA ASN A 25 28.50 1.67 -24.67
C ASN A 25 27.61 2.15 -23.51
N ILE A 26 27.02 3.34 -23.62
CA ILE A 26 26.06 3.86 -22.60
C ILE A 26 24.82 2.95 -22.53
N GLN A 27 24.24 2.61 -23.67
CA GLN A 27 23.05 1.75 -23.73
C GLN A 27 23.33 0.36 -23.10
N ASN A 28 24.43 -0.28 -23.44
CA ASN A 28 24.80 -1.59 -22.90
C ASN A 28 25.04 -1.53 -21.38
N ARG A 29 25.75 -0.52 -20.90
CA ARG A 29 25.99 -0.31 -19.46
C ARG A 29 24.70 -0.12 -18.69
N ILE A 30 23.82 0.77 -19.15
CA ILE A 30 22.55 1.05 -18.48
C ILE A 30 21.64 -0.18 -18.53
N SER A 31 21.55 -0.86 -19.68
CA SER A 31 20.74 -2.08 -19.81
C SER A 31 21.23 -3.18 -18.87
N SER A 32 22.53 -3.36 -18.72
CA SER A 32 23.12 -4.32 -17.77
C SER A 32 22.77 -3.97 -16.32
N ILE A 33 22.85 -2.70 -15.92
CA ILE A 33 22.47 -2.25 -14.57
C ILE A 33 20.97 -2.51 -14.32
N LEU A 34 20.11 -2.14 -15.27
CA LEU A 34 18.67 -2.32 -15.13
C LEU A 34 18.30 -3.81 -15.03
N GLU A 35 18.92 -4.68 -15.80
CA GLU A 35 18.67 -6.12 -15.74
C GLU A 35 19.19 -6.75 -14.45
N SER A 36 20.40 -6.35 -13.98
CA SER A 36 20.95 -6.86 -12.72
C SER A 36 20.14 -6.43 -11.49
N ASN A 37 19.39 -5.32 -11.57
CA ASN A 37 18.59 -4.79 -10.48
C ASN A 37 17.10 -5.15 -10.61
N LYS A 38 16.75 -6.00 -11.56
CA LYS A 38 15.37 -6.36 -11.83
C LYS A 38 14.80 -7.25 -10.72
N VAL A 39 13.68 -6.83 -10.15
CA VAL A 39 12.92 -7.54 -9.13
C VAL A 39 11.44 -7.47 -9.47
N GLY A 40 10.71 -8.59 -9.38
CA GLY A 40 9.25 -8.59 -9.50
C GLY A 40 8.59 -8.31 -8.15
N LEU A 41 7.35 -7.88 -8.17
CA LEU A 41 6.53 -7.58 -6.99
C LEU A 41 5.30 -8.50 -6.93
N PRO A 42 4.70 -8.71 -5.73
CA PRO A 42 3.55 -9.58 -5.56
C PRO A 42 2.31 -9.16 -6.36
N ASN A 43 2.20 -7.90 -6.74
CA ASN A 43 1.15 -7.38 -7.61
C ASN A 43 1.44 -7.56 -9.13
N GLY A 44 2.49 -8.27 -9.50
CA GLY A 44 2.89 -8.48 -10.89
C GLY A 44 3.69 -7.35 -11.53
N TRP A 45 3.99 -6.28 -10.80
CA TRP A 45 4.84 -5.20 -11.27
C TRP A 45 6.33 -5.55 -11.11
N THR A 46 7.22 -4.71 -11.64
CA THR A 46 8.66 -4.96 -11.60
C THR A 46 9.40 -3.71 -11.14
N LEU A 47 10.53 -3.89 -10.48
CA LEU A 47 11.48 -2.82 -10.15
C LEU A 47 12.77 -2.99 -10.95
N THR A 48 13.40 -1.88 -11.29
CA THR A 48 14.77 -1.83 -11.79
C THR A 48 15.46 -0.59 -11.22
N PRO A 49 15.62 -0.48 -9.89
CA PRO A 49 16.10 0.73 -9.24
C PRO A 49 17.51 1.10 -9.70
N VAL A 50 17.74 2.38 -9.95
CA VAL A 50 19.04 2.90 -10.35
C VAL A 50 19.75 3.63 -9.22
N GLY A 51 21.04 3.80 -9.35
CA GLY A 51 21.90 4.43 -8.34
C GLY A 51 22.32 3.49 -7.22
N LYS A 52 23.10 4.02 -6.29
CA LYS A 52 23.55 3.27 -5.11
C LYS A 52 22.42 3.23 -4.10
N GLN A 53 22.13 2.05 -3.59
CA GLN A 53 21.14 1.81 -2.53
C GLN A 53 21.84 1.65 -1.20
N ILE A 54 21.31 2.26 -0.13
CA ILE A 54 21.68 1.95 1.25
C ILE A 54 20.43 1.58 2.03
N GLU A 55 20.55 0.64 2.95
CA GLU A 55 19.44 0.19 3.78
C GLU A 55 19.10 1.20 4.88
N LEU A 56 17.81 1.38 5.12
CA LEU A 56 17.22 2.16 6.21
C LEU A 56 16.35 1.26 7.11
N GLY A 57 15.59 1.84 8.03
CA GLY A 57 14.45 1.18 8.67
C GLY A 57 13.27 1.03 7.71
N ASP A 58 12.22 0.38 8.18
CA ASP A 58 10.99 0.26 7.40
C ASP A 58 10.23 1.59 7.34
N LEU A 59 9.58 1.82 6.22
CA LEU A 59 8.86 3.04 5.84
C LEU A 59 9.67 4.33 6.16
N PRO A 60 10.83 4.58 5.52
CA PRO A 60 11.46 5.90 5.56
C PRO A 60 10.50 6.92 4.95
N LEU A 61 9.90 7.75 5.82
CA LEU A 61 8.79 8.62 5.43
C LEU A 61 9.27 10.01 5.01
N ASN A 62 10.26 10.57 5.70
CA ASN A 62 10.82 11.88 5.36
C ASN A 62 12.34 11.87 5.35
N LEU A 63 12.90 12.73 4.49
CA LEU A 63 14.32 12.98 4.30
C LEU A 63 14.56 14.48 4.30
N VAL A 64 15.42 14.96 5.19
CA VAL A 64 15.85 16.38 5.22
C VAL A 64 17.36 16.49 5.11
N ILE A 65 17.81 17.55 4.45
CA ILE A 65 19.23 17.84 4.23
C ILE A 65 19.67 18.96 5.18
N SER A 66 20.81 18.81 5.85
CA SER A 66 21.43 19.84 6.66
C SER A 66 21.77 21.08 5.82
N HIS A 67 21.75 22.28 6.41
CA HIS A 67 21.98 23.54 5.70
C HIS A 67 23.36 23.59 5.03
N HIS A 68 24.38 22.98 5.65
CA HIS A 68 25.73 22.88 5.07
C HIS A 68 25.89 21.72 4.10
N LYS A 69 24.82 20.98 3.78
CA LYS A 69 24.79 19.85 2.84
C LYS A 69 25.78 18.72 3.17
N LYS A 70 26.10 18.52 4.44
CA LYS A 70 27.00 17.44 4.87
C LYS A 70 26.25 16.21 5.30
N LEU A 71 25.08 16.39 5.88
CA LEU A 71 24.27 15.36 6.48
C LEU A 71 22.87 15.33 5.88
N ALA A 72 22.27 14.15 5.89
CA ALA A 72 20.85 13.99 5.78
C ALA A 72 20.31 13.27 7.01
N ALA A 73 19.08 13.58 7.41
CA ALA A 73 18.36 12.85 8.45
C ALA A 73 17.11 12.22 7.82
N VAL A 74 16.81 10.98 8.22
CA VAL A 74 15.66 10.21 7.73
C VAL A 74 14.85 9.71 8.92
N SER A 75 13.54 9.88 8.87
CA SER A 75 12.62 9.26 9.82
C SER A 75 12.07 7.96 9.24
N ASN A 76 12.26 6.85 9.96
CA ASN A 76 11.71 5.53 9.62
C ASN A 76 10.48 5.27 10.49
N ASN A 77 9.32 5.16 9.84
CA ASN A 77 8.01 5.21 10.48
C ASN A 77 7.22 3.90 10.35
N GLY A 78 7.89 2.82 10.00
CA GLY A 78 7.26 1.53 9.82
C GLY A 78 6.75 0.88 11.12
N GLN A 79 6.32 -0.35 10.98
CA GLN A 79 5.75 -1.15 12.07
C GLN A 79 6.82 -1.56 13.09
N SER A 80 8.03 -1.88 12.63
CA SER A 80 9.13 -2.29 13.50
C SER A 80 9.74 -1.13 14.31
N THR A 81 10.92 -1.29 14.85
CA THR A 81 11.56 -0.22 15.64
C THR A 81 11.74 1.05 14.81
N GLN A 82 11.01 2.09 15.16
CA GLN A 82 11.14 3.39 14.50
C GLN A 82 12.47 4.05 14.88
N THR A 83 13.13 4.68 13.90
CA THR A 83 14.44 5.31 14.09
C THR A 83 14.53 6.66 13.38
N ILE A 84 15.48 7.46 13.83
CA ILE A 84 16.02 8.57 13.06
C ILE A 84 17.42 8.16 12.63
N ASP A 85 17.62 8.02 11.34
CA ASP A 85 18.91 7.67 10.75
C ASP A 85 19.66 8.93 10.29
N LEU A 86 20.96 9.00 10.58
CA LEU A 86 21.84 10.07 10.14
C LEU A 86 22.77 9.57 9.03
N ILE A 87 22.76 10.25 7.90
CA ILE A 87 23.46 9.87 6.69
C ILE A 87 24.56 10.91 6.41
N ASP A 88 25.78 10.47 6.22
CA ASP A 88 26.86 11.31 5.67
C ASP A 88 26.77 11.32 4.14
N LEU A 89 26.58 12.50 3.57
CA LEU A 89 26.33 12.68 2.15
C LEU A 89 27.59 12.49 1.29
N ALA A 90 28.77 12.73 1.85
CA ALA A 90 30.02 12.57 1.13
C ALA A 90 30.40 11.10 0.96
N SER A 91 30.31 10.32 2.02
CA SER A 91 30.57 8.86 1.98
C SER A 91 29.38 8.05 1.49
N GLN A 92 28.17 8.65 1.44
CA GLN A 92 26.90 7.99 1.13
C GLN A 92 26.69 6.76 2.02
N ARG A 93 26.77 6.96 3.33
CA ARG A 93 26.61 5.91 4.33
C ARG A 93 25.77 6.39 5.50
N LYS A 94 25.02 5.49 6.09
CA LYS A 94 24.43 5.68 7.40
C LYS A 94 25.56 5.68 8.44
N ILE A 95 25.68 6.76 9.19
CA ILE A 95 26.77 6.96 10.16
C ILE A 95 26.30 6.85 11.61
N ASP A 96 25.02 7.04 11.84
CA ASP A 96 24.40 6.87 13.15
C ASP A 96 22.90 6.63 13.04
N SER A 97 22.29 6.08 14.08
CA SER A 97 20.87 5.83 14.17
C SER A 97 20.43 5.87 15.63
N ILE A 98 19.28 6.47 15.90
CA ILE A 98 18.70 6.50 17.24
C ILE A 98 17.25 6.01 17.19
N ALA A 99 16.90 5.06 18.07
CA ALA A 99 15.52 4.61 18.22
C ALA A 99 14.64 5.73 18.78
N ILE A 100 13.44 5.88 18.21
CA ILE A 100 12.42 6.82 18.65
C ILE A 100 11.14 6.04 18.95
N PRO A 101 10.51 6.20 20.12
CA PRO A 101 9.33 5.42 20.50
C PRO A 101 8.18 5.55 19.52
N LYS A 102 7.92 6.79 19.08
CA LYS A 102 6.95 7.12 18.05
C LYS A 102 7.49 8.26 17.22
N SER A 103 7.26 8.20 15.93
CA SER A 103 7.73 9.18 14.96
C SER A 103 6.66 9.41 13.91
N TRP A 104 6.79 10.46 13.13
CA TRP A 104 6.06 10.65 11.89
C TRP A 104 6.87 11.57 10.95
N TYR A 105 6.22 12.24 10.01
CA TYR A 105 6.86 12.98 8.92
C TYR A 105 7.79 14.14 9.40
N GLY A 106 7.42 14.85 10.47
CA GLY A 106 8.09 16.07 10.91
C GLY A 106 9.58 15.88 11.24
N LEU A 107 10.45 16.60 10.52
CA LEU A 107 11.89 16.53 10.66
C LEU A 107 12.50 17.86 10.19
N ALA A 108 13.34 18.52 11.00
CA ALA A 108 14.00 19.75 10.64
C ALA A 108 15.32 19.98 11.40
N PHE A 109 16.38 20.37 10.69
CA PHE A 109 17.60 20.84 11.31
C PHE A 109 17.44 22.29 11.82
N SER A 110 18.13 22.62 12.91
CA SER A 110 18.40 24.02 13.27
C SER A 110 19.29 24.68 12.21
N SER A 111 19.28 25.99 12.16
CA SER A 111 20.04 26.75 11.17
C SER A 111 21.56 26.58 11.23
N ASP A 112 22.08 26.11 12.38
CA ASP A 112 23.50 25.78 12.60
C ASP A 112 23.83 24.30 12.45
N ASP A 113 22.83 23.47 12.04
CA ASP A 113 22.90 22.00 11.87
C ASP A 113 23.25 21.21 13.17
N ASN A 114 23.31 21.85 14.33
CA ASN A 114 23.70 21.20 15.58
C ASN A 114 22.49 20.60 16.35
N THR A 115 21.28 20.94 15.95
CA THR A 115 20.05 20.43 16.57
C THR A 115 19.12 19.89 15.49
N LEU A 116 18.50 18.74 15.76
CA LEU A 116 17.46 18.13 14.93
C LEU A 116 16.17 18.06 15.74
N TYR A 117 15.11 18.63 15.18
CA TYR A 117 13.75 18.56 15.71
C TYR A 117 12.98 17.48 14.96
N THR A 118 12.29 16.60 15.70
CA THR A 118 11.54 15.50 15.08
C THR A 118 10.15 15.39 15.67
N SER A 119 9.18 15.02 14.83
CA SER A 119 7.86 14.65 15.30
C SER A 119 7.95 13.39 16.16
N GLY A 120 7.33 13.40 17.32
CA GLY A 120 7.07 12.22 18.15
C GLY A 120 5.70 11.59 17.85
N GLY A 121 5.07 11.91 16.71
CA GLY A 121 3.80 11.33 16.30
C GLY A 121 2.73 11.40 17.40
N HIS A 122 2.18 10.26 17.77
CA HIS A 122 1.16 10.14 18.81
C HIS A 122 1.68 10.15 20.25
N ASP A 123 2.99 10.36 20.49
CA ASP A 123 3.48 10.78 21.80
C ASP A 123 3.12 12.25 22.08
N ASN A 124 2.60 12.95 21.07
CA ASN A 124 2.17 14.33 21.15
C ASN A 124 3.25 15.27 21.68
N MET A 125 4.50 15.02 21.26
CA MET A 125 5.66 15.85 21.59
C MET A 125 6.59 15.99 20.38
N ILE A 126 7.36 17.06 20.36
CA ILE A 126 8.46 17.25 19.43
C ILE A 126 9.73 16.86 20.17
N ARG A 127 10.50 15.92 19.64
CA ARG A 127 11.77 15.50 20.24
C ARG A 127 12.89 16.35 19.68
N ILE A 128 13.86 16.67 20.55
CA ILE A 128 15.02 17.50 20.25
C ILE A 128 16.27 16.65 20.41
N TYR A 129 17.03 16.52 19.34
CA TYR A 129 18.29 15.80 19.32
C TYR A 129 19.47 16.76 19.11
N LYS A 130 20.59 16.44 19.73
CA LYS A 130 21.87 17.12 19.47
C LYS A 130 22.63 16.34 18.40
N ILE A 131 23.16 17.03 17.41
CA ILE A 131 24.09 16.49 16.42
C ILE A 131 25.50 16.99 16.75
N ASN A 132 26.43 16.06 16.96
CA ASN A 132 27.81 16.41 17.24
C ASN A 132 28.77 15.35 16.65
N GLY A 133 29.68 15.75 15.77
CA GLY A 133 30.67 14.84 15.18
C GLY A 133 30.04 13.67 14.43
N GLY A 134 28.88 13.86 13.78
CA GLY A 134 28.17 12.80 13.07
C GLY A 134 27.41 11.81 13.98
N LYS A 135 27.23 12.17 15.27
CA LYS A 135 26.45 11.38 16.24
C LYS A 135 25.18 12.13 16.62
N ILE A 136 24.11 11.37 16.81
CA ILE A 136 22.81 11.84 17.25
C ILE A 136 22.52 11.39 18.67
N ALA A 137 22.15 12.33 19.55
CA ALA A 137 21.82 12.04 20.94
C ALA A 137 20.56 12.76 21.38
N SER A 138 19.71 12.11 22.16
CA SER A 138 18.55 12.76 22.75
C SER A 138 18.99 13.92 23.65
N LYS A 139 18.34 15.05 23.49
CA LYS A 139 18.63 16.28 24.25
C LYS A 139 17.46 16.69 25.14
N ASP A 140 16.26 16.75 24.55
CA ASP A 140 15.11 17.37 25.19
C ASP A 140 13.81 17.07 24.40
N SER A 141 12.69 17.64 24.84
CA SER A 141 11.41 17.56 24.13
C SER A 141 10.54 18.79 24.39
N ILE A 142 9.58 19.01 23.48
CA ILE A 142 8.49 19.99 23.62
C ILE A 142 7.21 19.19 23.65
N VAL A 143 6.48 19.22 24.78
CA VAL A 143 5.26 18.46 24.99
C VAL A 143 4.05 19.31 24.62
N LEU A 144 3.21 18.81 23.69
CA LEU A 144 1.94 19.47 23.31
C LEU A 144 0.74 18.88 24.07
N GLY A 145 0.83 17.66 24.54
CA GLY A 145 -0.21 16.99 25.29
C GLY A 145 0.19 15.60 25.76
N LYS A 146 -0.74 14.91 26.42
CA LYS A 146 -0.53 13.51 26.82
C LYS A 146 -0.39 12.64 25.57
N PRO A 147 0.35 11.51 25.64
CA PRO A 147 0.38 10.54 24.54
C PRO A 147 -1.01 10.01 24.19
N TRP A 148 -1.09 9.29 23.07
CA TRP A 148 -2.29 8.52 22.68
C TRP A 148 -2.87 7.76 23.90
N PRO A 149 -4.20 7.78 24.12
CA PRO A 149 -5.28 8.14 23.18
C PRO A 149 -5.64 9.63 23.11
N ASN A 150 -4.85 10.56 23.64
CA ASN A 150 -5.08 11.98 23.39
C ASN A 150 -4.73 12.28 21.91
N LYS A 151 -5.74 12.73 21.16
CA LYS A 151 -5.71 12.85 19.71
C LYS A 151 -5.11 14.20 19.25
N ILE A 152 -3.80 14.35 19.23
CA ILE A 152 -3.09 15.49 18.61
C ILE A 152 -2.43 15.02 17.30
N GLY A 153 -1.50 14.06 17.38
CA GLY A 153 -0.88 13.44 16.21
C GLY A 153 0.00 14.41 15.43
N ILE A 154 1.19 14.72 15.95
CA ILE A 154 2.13 15.67 15.34
C ILE A 154 2.57 15.18 13.97
N ALA A 155 2.44 16.01 12.94
CA ALA A 155 2.83 15.75 11.57
C ALA A 155 4.09 16.52 11.17
N GLY A 156 4.03 17.39 10.19
CA GLY A 156 5.16 18.19 9.72
C GLY A 156 5.53 19.34 10.66
N LEU A 157 6.75 19.82 10.53
CA LEU A 157 7.24 20.96 11.33
C LEU A 157 8.20 21.86 10.55
N ALA A 158 8.26 23.13 10.95
CA ALA A 158 9.19 24.12 10.43
C ALA A 158 9.80 24.93 11.59
N VAL A 159 11.06 25.31 11.46
CA VAL A 159 11.83 25.98 12.52
C VAL A 159 12.30 27.34 12.04
N ASP A 160 12.04 28.39 12.82
CA ASP A 160 12.63 29.73 12.70
C ASP A 160 13.42 30.07 13.97
N ASP A 161 14.63 29.55 14.04
CA ASP A 161 15.56 29.78 15.16
C ASP A 161 16.43 31.03 14.99
N LYS A 162 16.36 31.71 13.83
CA LYS A 162 17.10 32.94 13.55
C LYS A 162 16.30 34.19 13.87
N ASN A 163 15.04 34.25 13.44
CA ASN A 163 14.28 35.52 13.52
C ASN A 163 13.32 35.52 14.72
N LYS A 164 12.32 34.64 14.72
CA LYS A 164 11.26 34.67 15.72
C LYS A 164 11.51 33.76 16.91
N GLN A 165 12.52 32.89 16.86
CA GLN A 165 12.73 31.80 17.84
C GLN A 165 11.46 30.98 18.04
N GLN A 166 10.88 30.54 16.95
CA GLN A 166 9.62 29.79 16.92
C GLN A 166 9.75 28.46 16.16
N LEU A 167 8.98 27.51 16.61
CA LEU A 167 8.72 26.27 15.89
C LEU A 167 7.23 26.20 15.54
N TYR A 168 6.95 25.81 14.32
CA TYR A 168 5.61 25.59 13.81
C TYR A 168 5.41 24.10 13.57
N THR A 169 4.29 23.54 14.00
CA THR A 169 3.94 22.17 13.66
C THR A 169 2.47 22.05 13.35
N VAL A 170 2.16 21.19 12.39
CA VAL A 170 0.79 20.85 12.04
C VAL A 170 0.44 19.45 12.56
N THR A 171 -0.82 19.19 12.78
CA THR A 171 -1.30 17.97 13.38
C THR A 171 -2.37 17.28 12.54
N ARG A 172 -2.49 15.95 12.72
CA ARG A 172 -3.42 15.11 11.97
C ARG A 172 -4.75 14.89 12.69
N GLU A 173 -4.70 14.63 14.01
CA GLU A 173 -5.89 14.19 14.72
C GLU A 173 -6.74 15.36 15.21
N ASP A 174 -6.13 16.42 15.77
CA ASP A 174 -6.86 17.63 16.20
C ASP A 174 -6.83 18.76 15.17
N LYS A 175 -6.20 18.53 14.00
CA LYS A 175 -6.28 19.37 12.80
C LYS A 175 -5.86 20.82 13.03
N LYS A 176 -4.73 21.03 13.72
CA LYS A 176 -4.27 22.36 14.13
C LYS A 176 -2.87 22.71 13.65
N LEU A 177 -2.62 24.00 13.53
CA LEU A 177 -1.28 24.60 13.59
C LEU A 177 -0.97 24.96 15.05
N TYR A 178 0.18 24.54 15.54
CA TYR A 178 0.76 24.97 16.81
C TYR A 178 1.94 25.90 16.56
N VAL A 179 1.93 27.06 17.20
CA VAL A 179 3.05 28.03 17.23
C VAL A 179 3.72 27.93 18.58
N ILE A 180 4.98 27.56 18.60
CA ILE A 180 5.73 27.21 19.81
C ILE A 180 6.92 28.14 19.97
N ASP A 181 7.17 28.62 21.17
CA ASP A 181 8.36 29.40 21.53
C ASP A 181 9.54 28.47 21.83
N LEU A 182 10.62 28.60 21.10
CA LEU A 182 11.80 27.73 21.25
C LEU A 182 12.55 27.91 22.56
N LYS A 183 12.47 29.08 23.17
CA LYS A 183 13.16 29.39 24.45
C LYS A 183 12.42 28.80 25.64
N THR A 184 11.11 29.03 25.69
CA THR A 184 10.26 28.61 26.81
C THR A 184 9.67 27.22 26.57
N LYS A 185 9.68 26.71 25.32
CA LYS A 185 9.04 25.48 24.85
C LYS A 185 7.52 25.46 25.03
N ALA A 186 6.94 26.63 25.29
CA ALA A 186 5.50 26.75 25.49
C ALA A 186 4.79 26.97 24.14
N THR A 187 3.61 26.40 24.01
CA THR A 187 2.67 26.74 22.94
C THR A 187 2.17 28.18 23.14
N LYS A 188 2.47 29.04 22.18
CA LYS A 188 1.99 30.43 22.16
C LYS A 188 0.57 30.55 21.66
N ALA A 189 0.24 29.77 20.64
CA ALA A 189 -1.06 29.79 19.99
C ALA A 189 -1.34 28.52 19.23
N THR A 190 -2.62 28.23 19.00
CA THR A 190 -3.12 27.16 18.16
C THR A 190 -4.18 27.70 17.20
N TYR A 191 -4.25 27.15 15.99
CA TYR A 191 -5.19 27.56 14.95
C TYR A 191 -5.73 26.35 14.23
N ASP A 192 -7.04 26.36 13.95
CA ASP A 192 -7.71 25.29 13.24
C ASP A 192 -7.35 25.31 11.75
N LEU A 193 -7.01 24.15 11.19
CA LEU A 193 -6.74 23.96 9.75
C LEU A 193 -7.99 23.50 8.98
N GLY A 194 -9.03 23.09 9.67
CA GLY A 194 -10.26 22.56 9.10
C GLY A 194 -10.20 21.10 8.67
N ALA A 195 -9.00 20.55 8.45
CA ALA A 195 -8.76 19.15 8.12
C ALA A 195 -7.33 18.75 8.53
N GLU A 196 -6.97 17.47 8.28
CA GLU A 196 -5.68 16.88 8.63
C GLU A 196 -4.52 17.67 7.98
N GLY A 197 -3.55 18.13 8.81
CA GLY A 197 -2.32 18.76 8.31
C GLY A 197 -1.26 17.73 7.95
N TYR A 198 -0.51 17.93 6.85
CA TYR A 198 0.62 17.09 6.48
C TYR A 198 1.96 17.72 6.83
N THR A 199 2.27 18.85 6.22
CA THR A 199 3.52 19.58 6.49
C THR A 199 3.37 21.09 6.41
N CYS A 200 4.41 21.80 6.81
CA CYS A 200 4.48 23.24 6.67
C CYS A 200 5.92 23.68 6.34
N GLN A 201 6.06 24.77 5.60
CA GLN A 201 7.36 25.32 5.21
C GLN A 201 7.33 26.84 5.23
N LEU A 202 8.35 27.45 5.82
CA LEU A 202 8.55 28.90 5.79
C LEU A 202 9.03 29.34 4.41
N THR A 203 8.59 30.52 3.97
CA THR A 203 9.19 31.21 2.83
C THR A 203 10.68 31.53 3.11
N PRO A 204 11.52 31.69 2.07
CA PRO A 204 12.94 32.02 2.26
C PRO A 204 13.21 33.27 3.12
N ASP A 205 12.29 34.22 3.17
CA ASP A 205 12.35 35.42 4.01
C ASP A 205 11.70 35.25 5.40
N ALA A 206 11.20 34.04 5.70
CA ALA A 206 10.53 33.66 6.95
C ALA A 206 9.30 34.50 7.32
N LYS A 207 8.68 35.20 6.36
CA LYS A 207 7.50 36.05 6.63
C LYS A 207 6.19 35.31 6.55
N GLN A 208 6.15 34.26 5.79
CA GLN A 208 4.96 33.42 5.59
C GLN A 208 5.28 31.95 5.83
N LEU A 209 4.31 31.21 6.35
CA LEU A 209 4.32 29.77 6.48
C LEU A 209 3.25 29.19 5.56
N TYR A 210 3.65 28.32 4.65
CA TYR A 210 2.72 27.57 3.79
C TYR A 210 2.48 26.22 4.41
N ILE A 211 1.22 25.80 4.45
CA ILE A 211 0.75 24.59 5.13
C ILE A 211 -0.02 23.75 4.13
N SER A 212 0.40 22.51 3.92
CA SER A 212 -0.41 21.53 3.19
C SER A 212 -1.43 20.89 4.12
N VAL A 213 -2.72 21.02 3.76
CA VAL A 213 -3.85 20.47 4.50
C VAL A 213 -4.28 19.18 3.80
N TRP A 214 -3.77 18.07 4.28
CA TRP A 214 -3.83 16.74 3.66
C TRP A 214 -5.25 16.30 3.31
N GLY A 215 -6.15 16.32 4.31
CA GLY A 215 -7.56 15.99 4.13
C GLY A 215 -8.42 17.14 3.60
N GLY A 216 -7.83 18.28 3.20
CA GLY A 216 -8.57 19.52 2.87
C GLY A 216 -8.36 20.05 1.46
N GLU A 217 -7.62 19.36 0.60
CA GLU A 217 -7.36 19.74 -0.80
C GLU A 217 -6.91 21.21 -0.98
N LYS A 218 -6.12 21.72 -0.03
CA LYS A 218 -5.72 23.13 -0.01
C LYS A 218 -4.36 23.37 0.62
N ILE A 219 -3.79 24.52 0.27
CA ILE A 219 -2.67 25.15 0.97
C ILE A 219 -3.19 26.35 1.76
N LEU A 220 -2.84 26.42 3.05
CA LEU A 220 -3.07 27.61 3.87
C LEU A 220 -1.80 28.43 3.92
N VAL A 221 -1.95 29.76 3.86
CA VAL A 221 -0.84 30.71 4.00
C VAL A 221 -1.02 31.47 5.31
N TRP A 222 -0.10 31.20 6.22
CA TRP A 222 -0.01 31.87 7.51
C TRP A 222 0.96 33.03 7.46
N ASP A 223 0.52 34.23 7.84
CA ASP A 223 1.41 35.40 8.02
C ASP A 223 2.05 35.35 9.41
N VAL A 224 3.38 35.21 9.45
CA VAL A 224 4.16 35.05 10.68
C VAL A 224 4.14 36.34 11.54
N THR A 225 3.93 37.52 10.94
CA THR A 225 3.88 38.78 11.65
C THR A 225 2.49 39.10 12.20
N GLN A 226 1.47 38.82 11.38
CA GLN A 226 0.07 39.09 11.74
C GLN A 226 -0.54 37.99 12.58
N ASN A 227 0.12 36.80 12.66
CA ASN A 227 -0.36 35.60 13.34
C ASN A 227 -1.78 35.21 12.89
N LYS A 228 -2.00 35.13 11.58
CA LYS A 228 -3.27 34.72 11.01
C LYS A 228 -3.12 34.05 9.64
N ILE A 229 -4.08 33.23 9.28
CA ILE A 229 -4.24 32.74 7.90
C ILE A 229 -4.67 33.89 7.00
N THR A 230 -3.94 34.13 5.93
CA THR A 230 -4.18 35.23 5.00
C THR A 230 -4.70 34.77 3.64
N LYS A 231 -4.43 33.50 3.28
CA LYS A 231 -4.90 32.90 2.01
C LYS A 231 -5.23 31.43 2.23
N GLU A 232 -6.20 30.98 1.47
CA GLU A 232 -6.54 29.59 1.23
C GLU A 232 -6.47 29.34 -0.27
N ILE A 233 -5.67 28.36 -0.70
CA ILE A 233 -5.38 28.10 -2.11
C ILE A 233 -5.82 26.66 -2.40
N PRO A 234 -6.91 26.45 -3.16
CA PRO A 234 -7.31 25.10 -3.57
C PRO A 234 -6.24 24.45 -4.46
N VAL A 235 -5.95 23.19 -4.21
CA VAL A 235 -5.01 22.34 -4.96
C VAL A 235 -5.63 20.98 -5.22
N GLY A 236 -4.85 20.02 -5.68
CA GLY A 236 -5.33 18.64 -5.84
C GLY A 236 -5.52 17.91 -4.51
N SER A 237 -6.08 16.70 -4.59
CA SER A 237 -6.39 15.86 -3.44
C SER A 237 -5.11 15.32 -2.77
N HIS A 238 -5.11 15.27 -1.45
CA HIS A 238 -3.99 14.90 -0.60
C HIS A 238 -2.72 15.72 -0.86
N PRO A 239 -2.75 17.05 -0.66
CA PRO A 239 -1.54 17.84 -0.75
C PRO A 239 -0.54 17.43 0.34
N ASN A 240 0.58 16.88 -0.10
CA ASN A 240 1.63 16.32 0.72
C ASN A 240 2.80 17.27 0.85
N GLU A 241 3.99 16.83 0.37
CA GLU A 241 5.19 17.62 0.41
C GLU A 241 5.08 18.86 -0.48
N ILE A 242 5.66 19.94 0.00
CA ILE A 242 5.75 21.22 -0.67
C ILE A 242 7.21 21.67 -0.79
N THR A 243 7.55 22.35 -1.89
CA THR A 243 8.88 22.91 -2.06
C THR A 243 8.84 24.26 -2.78
N PHE A 244 9.63 25.22 -2.29
CA PHE A 244 9.76 26.53 -2.92
C PHE A 244 10.86 26.55 -3.99
N SER A 245 10.65 27.34 -5.04
CA SER A 245 11.77 27.81 -5.84
C SER A 245 12.73 28.66 -4.98
N LYS A 246 14.02 28.68 -5.34
CA LYS A 246 15.07 29.35 -4.57
C LYS A 246 14.78 30.83 -4.25
N ASN A 247 14.08 31.52 -5.14
CA ASN A 247 13.68 32.93 -4.95
C ASN A 247 12.31 33.08 -4.25
N GLY A 248 11.68 31.98 -3.82
CA GLY A 248 10.38 31.99 -3.15
C GLY A 248 9.19 32.35 -4.04
N LYS A 249 9.38 32.56 -5.35
CA LYS A 249 8.31 32.98 -6.26
C LYS A 249 7.31 31.87 -6.56
N TRP A 250 7.75 30.63 -6.61
CA TRP A 250 6.95 29.46 -6.96
C TRP A 250 6.93 28.48 -5.81
N LEU A 251 5.75 27.90 -5.56
CA LEU A 251 5.57 26.76 -4.67
C LEU A 251 5.06 25.58 -5.49
N PHE A 252 5.69 24.44 -5.31
CA PHE A 252 5.30 23.16 -5.89
C PHE A 252 4.68 22.29 -4.82
N VAL A 253 3.50 21.73 -5.10
CA VAL A 253 2.70 20.94 -4.14
C VAL A 253 2.40 19.59 -4.74
N ALA A 254 2.87 18.51 -4.11
CA ALA A 254 2.53 17.14 -4.49
C ALA A 254 1.09 16.84 -4.05
N ASN A 255 0.25 16.32 -4.96
CA ASN A 255 -1.14 15.94 -4.71
C ASN A 255 -1.26 14.42 -4.86
N ALA A 256 -1.11 13.68 -3.77
CA ALA A 256 -0.89 12.24 -3.80
C ALA A 256 -2.09 11.45 -4.36
N ASN A 257 -3.32 11.87 -4.04
CA ASN A 257 -4.53 11.18 -4.50
C ASN A 257 -5.02 11.66 -5.88
N ASP A 258 -4.21 12.48 -6.59
CA ASP A 258 -4.54 13.08 -7.89
C ASP A 258 -3.53 12.80 -9.02
N ASN A 259 -2.47 12.04 -8.75
CA ASN A 259 -1.35 11.86 -9.69
C ASN A 259 -0.77 13.19 -10.20
N SER A 260 -0.74 14.23 -9.40
CA SER A 260 -0.42 15.58 -9.90
C SER A 260 0.47 16.40 -8.99
N VAL A 261 1.01 17.49 -9.55
CA VAL A 261 1.69 18.55 -8.79
C VAL A 261 1.11 19.90 -9.17
N SER A 262 0.67 20.69 -8.18
CA SER A 262 0.23 22.06 -8.39
C SER A 262 1.41 23.04 -8.29
N ILE A 263 1.51 23.98 -9.23
CA ILE A 263 2.48 25.09 -9.21
C ILE A 263 1.75 26.38 -8.86
N ILE A 264 2.12 27.00 -7.76
CA ILE A 264 1.49 28.21 -7.22
C ILE A 264 2.43 29.40 -7.39
N ASP A 265 1.93 30.52 -7.93
CA ASP A 265 2.57 31.82 -7.81
C ASP A 265 2.34 32.37 -6.39
N THR A 266 3.39 32.47 -5.58
CA THR A 266 3.27 32.82 -4.15
C THR A 266 2.80 34.25 -3.93
N LYS A 267 3.06 35.16 -4.88
CA LYS A 267 2.63 36.54 -4.82
C LYS A 267 1.12 36.66 -4.96
N THR A 268 0.57 36.02 -5.98
CA THR A 268 -0.87 36.07 -6.26
C THR A 268 -1.67 35.06 -5.43
N GLY A 269 -1.08 33.90 -5.11
CA GLY A 269 -1.75 32.76 -4.55
C GLY A 269 -2.52 31.92 -5.59
N ALA A 270 -2.26 32.15 -6.88
CA ALA A 270 -2.93 31.40 -7.93
C ALA A 270 -2.15 30.12 -8.30
N VAL A 271 -2.87 29.00 -8.51
CA VAL A 271 -2.34 27.84 -9.20
C VAL A 271 -2.21 28.20 -10.68
N VAL A 272 -0.97 28.28 -11.16
CA VAL A 272 -0.68 28.66 -12.56
C VAL A 272 -0.58 27.45 -13.48
N GLU A 273 -0.36 26.28 -12.92
CA GLU A 273 -0.25 25.02 -13.66
C GLU A 273 -0.49 23.83 -12.72
N THR A 274 -1.10 22.78 -13.25
CA THR A 274 -1.18 21.46 -12.62
C THR A 274 -0.50 20.46 -13.53
N LEU A 275 0.62 19.90 -13.07
CA LEU A 275 1.37 18.87 -13.81
C LEU A 275 0.70 17.52 -13.62
N ASN A 276 0.54 16.76 -14.70
CA ASN A 276 0.20 15.35 -14.62
C ASN A 276 1.50 14.55 -14.46
N ALA A 277 1.70 13.95 -13.28
CA ALA A 277 2.88 13.17 -12.94
C ALA A 277 2.77 11.69 -13.35
N ALA A 278 1.59 11.23 -13.76
CA ALA A 278 1.38 9.85 -14.20
C ALA A 278 2.16 9.51 -15.48
N LEU A 279 2.36 8.21 -15.74
CA LEU A 279 3.06 7.70 -16.92
C LEU A 279 2.32 8.04 -18.22
N TYR A 280 1.00 8.15 -18.16
CA TYR A 280 0.15 8.45 -19.31
C TYR A 280 -0.80 9.61 -18.98
N PRO A 281 -1.13 10.45 -19.94
CA PRO A 281 -2.14 11.50 -19.76
C PRO A 281 -3.49 10.90 -19.34
N ASN A 282 -4.18 11.56 -18.41
CA ASN A 282 -5.50 11.13 -17.92
C ASN A 282 -5.54 9.67 -17.45
N ALA A 283 -4.47 9.18 -16.85
CA ALA A 283 -4.47 7.90 -16.19
C ALA A 283 -5.38 7.92 -14.94
N PRO A 284 -6.05 6.82 -14.61
CA PRO A 284 -6.77 6.71 -13.35
C PRO A 284 -5.81 6.78 -12.14
N SER A 285 -6.33 6.79 -10.92
CA SER A 285 -5.52 6.77 -9.69
C SER A 285 -4.48 5.65 -9.72
N GLY A 286 -3.37 5.81 -8.99
CA GLY A 286 -2.33 4.80 -8.89
C GLY A 286 -0.92 5.28 -9.26
N SER A 287 -0.64 6.60 -9.19
CA SER A 287 0.73 7.12 -9.23
C SER A 287 1.22 7.56 -7.87
N THR A 288 0.36 8.15 -7.07
CA THR A 288 0.63 8.63 -5.70
C THR A 288 1.84 9.54 -5.62
N SER A 289 1.67 10.79 -6.04
CA SER A 289 2.74 11.80 -6.04
C SER A 289 3.04 12.24 -4.59
N ASN A 290 4.04 11.62 -3.95
CA ASN A 290 4.35 11.80 -2.52
C ASN A 290 5.31 12.93 -2.21
N GLY A 291 6.31 13.15 -3.04
CA GLY A 291 7.39 14.08 -2.75
C GLY A 291 7.81 14.89 -3.97
N VAL A 292 8.36 16.09 -3.72
CA VAL A 292 8.82 17.01 -4.76
C VAL A 292 10.16 17.65 -4.40
N ALA A 293 11.06 17.73 -5.37
CA ALA A 293 12.34 18.42 -5.23
C ALA A 293 12.75 19.13 -6.52
N LEU A 294 13.37 20.29 -6.40
CA LEU A 294 13.98 21.01 -7.52
C LEU A 294 15.47 20.65 -7.66
N SER A 295 15.94 20.60 -8.88
CA SER A 295 17.37 20.63 -9.18
C SER A 295 18.06 21.86 -8.60
N THR A 296 19.37 21.82 -8.42
CA THR A 296 20.13 22.91 -7.81
C THR A 296 19.98 24.25 -8.56
N ASP A 297 19.79 24.21 -9.88
CA ASP A 297 19.54 25.38 -10.73
C ASP A 297 18.05 25.78 -10.78
N GLY A 298 17.17 25.00 -10.15
CA GLY A 298 15.72 25.26 -10.05
C GLY A 298 14.95 25.05 -11.34
N LYS A 299 15.54 24.40 -12.37
CA LYS A 299 14.87 24.23 -13.68
C LYS A 299 14.21 22.87 -13.85
N THR A 300 14.67 21.86 -13.12
CA THR A 300 14.10 20.51 -13.19
C THR A 300 13.39 20.19 -11.89
N LEU A 301 12.17 19.67 -11.99
CA LEU A 301 11.39 19.14 -10.87
C LEU A 301 11.41 17.62 -10.93
N TYR A 302 11.70 16.99 -9.80
CA TYR A 302 11.60 15.56 -9.57
C TYR A 302 10.40 15.29 -8.68
N ILE A 303 9.54 14.36 -9.08
CA ILE A 303 8.28 14.01 -8.37
C ILE A 303 8.35 12.53 -8.03
N ALA A 304 8.26 12.19 -6.75
CA ALA A 304 8.23 10.80 -6.29
C ALA A 304 6.84 10.22 -6.48
N ASN A 305 6.68 9.35 -7.47
CA ASN A 305 5.47 8.60 -7.76
C ASN A 305 5.54 7.24 -7.03
N ALA A 306 4.92 7.16 -5.85
CA ALA A 306 5.06 6.02 -4.95
C ALA A 306 4.59 4.71 -5.58
N ASP A 307 3.41 4.69 -6.13
CA ASP A 307 2.80 3.47 -6.66
C ASP A 307 3.29 3.10 -8.07
N ASN A 308 3.89 4.04 -8.81
CA ASN A 308 4.58 3.72 -10.06
C ASN A 308 6.07 3.41 -9.86
N ASN A 309 6.59 3.46 -8.63
CA ASN A 309 7.97 3.12 -8.30
C ASN A 309 9.01 3.90 -9.13
N CYS A 310 8.74 5.18 -9.35
CA CYS A 310 9.59 6.02 -10.18
C CYS A 310 9.59 7.49 -9.74
N LEU A 311 10.56 8.24 -10.25
CA LEU A 311 10.49 9.70 -10.27
C LEU A 311 9.97 10.16 -11.63
N ALA A 312 8.96 11.02 -11.64
CA ALA A 312 8.63 11.81 -12.83
C ALA A 312 9.54 13.06 -12.88
N VAL A 313 10.03 13.40 -14.07
CA VAL A 313 11.00 14.47 -14.29
C VAL A 313 10.40 15.52 -15.22
N PHE A 314 10.36 16.78 -14.78
CA PHE A 314 9.79 17.89 -15.54
C PHE A 314 10.78 19.03 -15.68
N ASP A 315 10.83 19.65 -16.86
CA ASP A 315 11.40 21.00 -17.04
C ASP A 315 10.37 22.01 -16.55
N VAL A 316 10.69 22.71 -15.47
CA VAL A 316 9.88 23.76 -14.84
C VAL A 316 10.54 25.14 -14.92
N SER A 317 11.47 25.33 -15.88
CA SER A 317 12.15 26.60 -16.11
C SER A 317 11.18 27.74 -16.46
N LYS A 318 9.99 27.40 -16.96
CA LYS A 318 8.90 28.31 -17.33
C LYS A 318 7.57 27.81 -16.74
N PRO A 319 7.31 28.04 -15.43
CA PRO A 319 6.03 27.68 -14.81
C PRO A 319 4.84 28.21 -15.61
N GLY A 320 3.81 27.38 -15.81
CA GLY A 320 2.70 27.60 -16.72
C GLY A 320 2.93 27.00 -18.13
N ARG A 321 4.13 26.48 -18.40
CA ARG A 321 4.52 25.79 -19.64
C ARG A 321 5.58 24.73 -19.37
N SER A 322 5.39 23.95 -18.34
CA SER A 322 6.32 22.88 -17.97
C SER A 322 6.24 21.71 -18.95
N ILE A 323 7.33 20.97 -19.09
CA ILE A 323 7.46 19.89 -20.06
C ILE A 323 7.94 18.64 -19.34
N SER A 324 7.25 17.52 -19.50
CA SER A 324 7.72 16.22 -19.03
C SER A 324 8.98 15.83 -19.81
N LYS A 325 10.01 15.43 -19.08
CA LYS A 325 11.31 14.96 -19.65
C LYS A 325 11.43 13.44 -19.63
N GLY A 326 10.64 12.76 -18.81
CA GLY A 326 10.68 11.30 -18.65
C GLY A 326 10.62 10.86 -17.21
N PHE A 327 11.11 9.65 -16.94
CA PHE A 327 11.00 8.98 -15.65
C PHE A 327 12.31 8.29 -15.25
N ILE A 328 12.55 8.17 -13.94
CA ILE A 328 13.70 7.46 -13.37
C ILE A 328 13.18 6.31 -12.52
N PRO A 329 13.56 5.04 -12.75
CA PRO A 329 13.12 3.92 -11.93
C PRO A 329 13.85 3.95 -10.58
N VAL A 330 13.08 3.74 -9.49
CA VAL A 330 13.56 3.73 -8.11
C VAL A 330 13.12 2.45 -7.39
N GLY A 331 13.30 2.38 -6.08
CA GLY A 331 12.82 1.27 -5.27
C GLY A 331 11.30 1.29 -5.08
N TRP A 332 10.80 0.36 -4.28
CA TRP A 332 9.37 0.18 -4.05
C TRP A 332 8.81 1.28 -3.14
N TYR A 333 7.75 1.92 -3.59
CA TYR A 333 7.02 2.96 -2.88
C TYR A 333 7.89 4.16 -2.46
N PRO A 334 8.42 4.98 -3.40
CA PRO A 334 9.18 6.17 -3.06
C PRO A 334 8.33 7.18 -2.26
N THR A 335 8.82 7.54 -1.07
CA THR A 335 8.12 8.40 -0.11
C THR A 335 8.56 9.86 -0.19
N ASN A 336 9.83 10.11 -0.51
CA ASN A 336 10.39 11.46 -0.56
C ASN A 336 11.55 11.54 -1.55
N VAL A 337 11.82 12.75 -2.04
CA VAL A 337 12.95 13.06 -2.93
C VAL A 337 13.63 14.36 -2.51
N LYS A 338 14.96 14.40 -2.54
CA LYS A 338 15.77 15.60 -2.36
C LYS A 338 16.90 15.65 -3.38
N VAL A 339 17.42 16.82 -3.64
CA VAL A 339 18.55 17.01 -4.56
C VAL A 339 19.69 17.74 -3.84
N VAL A 340 20.85 17.15 -3.88
CA VAL A 340 22.10 17.76 -3.38
C VAL A 340 23.10 17.80 -4.52
N ASP A 341 23.40 19.00 -4.97
CA ASP A 341 24.27 19.28 -6.13
C ASP A 341 23.81 18.53 -7.39
N LYS A 342 24.47 17.44 -7.80
CA LYS A 342 24.10 16.57 -8.94
C LYS A 342 23.64 15.18 -8.50
N THR A 343 23.27 15.03 -7.25
CA THR A 343 22.79 13.74 -6.73
C THR A 343 21.34 13.87 -6.30
N ILE A 344 20.51 13.00 -6.82
CA ILE A 344 19.10 12.84 -6.42
C ILE A 344 19.07 11.78 -5.33
N LEU A 345 18.46 12.09 -4.19
CA LEU A 345 18.24 11.20 -3.06
C LEU A 345 16.78 10.82 -3.00
N VAL A 346 16.48 9.52 -2.91
CA VAL A 346 15.11 9.02 -2.86
C VAL A 346 14.96 8.00 -1.75
N THR A 347 14.03 8.24 -0.83
CA THR A 347 13.62 7.24 0.15
C THR A 347 12.54 6.33 -0.44
N ASN A 348 12.72 5.00 -0.32
CA ASN A 348 11.79 3.99 -0.81
C ASN A 348 11.18 3.27 0.40
N GLY A 349 9.89 3.43 0.62
CA GLY A 349 9.18 3.03 1.83
C GLY A 349 9.14 1.51 2.05
N LYS A 350 8.94 0.76 0.98
CA LYS A 350 8.88 -0.71 0.98
C LYS A 350 10.19 -1.36 0.49
N GLY A 351 11.22 -0.56 0.19
CA GLY A 351 12.57 -1.02 -0.18
C GLY A 351 12.68 -1.59 -1.58
N LEU A 352 13.07 -2.85 -1.70
CA LEU A 352 13.39 -3.46 -3.00
C LEU A 352 12.59 -4.73 -3.31
N SER A 353 12.02 -5.43 -2.33
CA SER A 353 11.23 -6.64 -2.58
C SER A 353 10.38 -7.04 -1.40
N SER A 354 9.35 -7.85 -1.65
CA SER A 354 8.65 -8.65 -0.65
C SER A 354 9.42 -9.93 -0.33
N LYS A 355 9.02 -10.66 0.73
CA LYS A 355 9.72 -11.84 1.22
C LYS A 355 8.76 -12.84 1.86
N ALA A 356 9.09 -14.12 1.70
CA ALA A 356 8.42 -15.20 2.41
C ALA A 356 8.99 -15.40 3.82
N ASN A 357 10.30 -15.42 3.94
CA ASN A 357 11.00 -15.78 5.18
C ASN A 357 12.38 -15.12 5.28
N PRO A 358 13.08 -15.24 6.47
CA PRO A 358 14.40 -14.66 6.69
C PRO A 358 15.48 -15.13 5.73
N GLN A 359 15.31 -16.31 5.17
CA GLN A 359 16.29 -16.96 4.31
C GLN A 359 15.91 -16.87 2.84
N GLY A 360 14.80 -16.18 2.54
CA GLY A 360 14.38 -15.90 1.17
C GLY A 360 15.36 -14.98 0.44
N PRO A 361 15.19 -14.79 -0.88
CA PRO A 361 15.93 -13.79 -1.62
C PRO A 361 15.63 -12.41 -1.03
N ASN A 362 16.47 -12.02 -0.11
CA ASN A 362 16.31 -10.88 0.76
C ASN A 362 17.52 -9.99 0.62
N PRO A 363 17.42 -8.80 0.03
CA PRO A 363 18.55 -7.89 -0.11
C PRO A 363 19.14 -7.45 1.22
N THR A 364 18.40 -7.59 2.32
CA THR A 364 18.85 -7.16 3.65
C THR A 364 19.26 -8.29 4.56
N ASP A 365 18.77 -9.51 4.35
CA ASP A 365 19.04 -10.70 5.17
C ASP A 365 18.94 -10.47 6.69
N GLN A 366 18.03 -9.59 7.10
CA GLN A 366 17.84 -9.20 8.49
C GLN A 366 16.58 -9.81 9.09
N LYS A 367 16.71 -10.26 10.33
CA LYS A 367 15.61 -10.72 11.15
C LYS A 367 15.03 -9.55 11.95
N GLU A 368 13.71 -9.45 11.97
CA GLU A 368 13.02 -8.47 12.79
C GLU A 368 13.03 -8.91 14.25
N LYS A 369 13.35 -7.97 15.15
CA LYS A 369 13.18 -8.16 16.60
C LYS A 369 11.90 -7.48 17.03
N VAL A 370 10.93 -8.29 17.40
CA VAL A 370 9.65 -7.82 17.90
C VAL A 370 9.61 -8.00 19.41
N ASP A 371 9.69 -6.91 20.13
CA ASP A 371 9.80 -6.90 21.58
C ASP A 371 8.48 -6.66 22.33
N ARG A 372 7.42 -6.26 21.63
CA ARG A 372 6.14 -5.90 22.28
C ARG A 372 5.01 -6.89 22.10
N HIS A 373 5.04 -7.69 21.05
CA HIS A 373 3.86 -8.42 20.58
C HIS A 373 4.09 -9.90 20.36
N ALA A 374 5.29 -10.41 20.60
CA ALA A 374 5.62 -11.80 20.37
C ALA A 374 5.78 -12.58 21.68
N GLY A 375 4.79 -13.33 22.05
CA GLY A 375 4.88 -14.34 23.06
C GLY A 375 5.18 -13.84 24.47
N ASP A 376 6.38 -14.03 24.94
CA ASP A 376 6.84 -13.49 26.22
C ASP A 376 7.30 -12.05 26.01
N LEU A 377 6.52 -11.10 26.49
CA LEU A 377 6.79 -9.66 26.44
C LEU A 377 8.14 -9.25 27.06
N ASN A 378 8.76 -10.12 27.84
CA ASN A 378 10.05 -9.88 28.46
C ASN A 378 11.23 -10.43 27.64
N LYS A 379 10.97 -11.13 26.56
CA LYS A 379 11.99 -11.73 25.70
C LYS A 379 11.70 -11.40 24.24
N PRO A 380 12.43 -10.46 23.65
CA PRO A 380 12.33 -10.18 22.21
C PRO A 380 12.49 -11.47 21.41
N LYS A 381 11.60 -11.73 20.47
CA LYS A 381 11.63 -12.87 19.57
C LYS A 381 11.94 -12.39 18.16
N GLU A 382 12.83 -13.07 17.49
CA GLU A 382 13.05 -12.83 16.05
C GLU A 382 11.92 -13.49 15.27
N ILE A 383 11.08 -12.68 14.63
CA ILE A 383 9.92 -13.14 13.89
C ILE A 383 9.91 -12.44 12.54
N GLN A 384 9.32 -13.11 11.55
CA GLN A 384 8.98 -12.49 10.28
C GLN A 384 7.48 -12.29 10.19
N TYR A 385 7.15 -11.04 10.06
CA TYR A 385 5.82 -10.53 9.91
C TYR A 385 5.77 -9.65 8.67
N ILE A 386 4.70 -9.70 7.90
CA ILE A 386 4.57 -8.99 6.63
C ILE A 386 4.96 -7.52 6.75
N ALA A 387 4.46 -6.82 7.75
CA ALA A 387 4.76 -5.41 8.01
C ALA A 387 6.23 -5.13 8.36
N GLY A 388 6.96 -6.09 8.92
CA GLY A 388 8.38 -5.99 9.27
C GLY A 388 9.32 -6.53 8.19
N LEU A 389 8.80 -7.10 7.10
CA LEU A 389 9.60 -7.64 6.00
C LEU A 389 10.12 -6.56 5.06
N PHE A 390 9.45 -5.42 5.00
CA PHE A 390 9.84 -4.31 4.15
C PHE A 390 10.97 -3.51 4.79
N ARG A 391 12.14 -3.53 4.19
CA ARG A 391 13.25 -2.68 4.59
C ARG A 391 13.36 -1.52 3.63
N GLY A 392 13.15 -0.32 4.15
CA GLY A 392 13.29 0.90 3.37
C GLY A 392 14.72 1.09 2.87
N THR A 393 14.87 1.83 1.80
CA THR A 393 16.17 2.18 1.24
C THR A 393 16.29 3.66 0.94
N LEU A 394 17.53 4.15 0.88
CA LEU A 394 17.86 5.44 0.30
C LEU A 394 18.67 5.23 -0.97
N SER A 395 18.14 5.71 -2.08
CA SER A 395 18.82 5.72 -3.37
C SER A 395 19.65 7.00 -3.52
N PHE A 396 20.89 6.86 -3.98
CA PHE A 396 21.75 7.97 -4.44
C PHE A 396 21.89 7.85 -5.95
N ILE A 397 21.22 8.69 -6.68
CA ILE A 397 21.12 8.64 -8.14
C ILE A 397 21.85 9.85 -8.73
N PRO A 398 22.91 9.67 -9.53
CA PRO A 398 23.48 10.76 -10.29
C PRO A 398 22.43 11.39 -11.21
N ASP A 399 22.41 12.72 -11.32
CA ASP A 399 21.50 13.41 -12.24
C ASP A 399 21.74 12.93 -13.68
N PRO A 400 20.76 12.25 -14.31
CA PRO A 400 20.97 11.58 -15.58
C PRO A 400 21.06 12.59 -16.74
N ASN A 401 21.91 12.31 -17.68
CA ASN A 401 21.88 13.01 -18.95
C ASN A 401 20.64 12.61 -19.78
N PRO A 402 20.32 13.34 -20.88
CA PRO A 402 19.10 13.04 -21.66
C PRO A 402 19.05 11.61 -22.24
N GLU A 403 20.20 11.02 -22.59
CA GLU A 403 20.24 9.65 -23.13
C GLU A 403 19.97 8.62 -22.04
N GLU A 404 20.56 8.78 -20.87
CA GLU A 404 20.30 7.95 -19.69
C GLU A 404 18.84 8.06 -19.26
N LEU A 405 18.29 9.28 -19.20
CA LEU A 405 16.88 9.51 -18.84
C LEU A 405 15.92 8.83 -19.82
N ALA A 406 16.24 8.82 -21.11
CA ALA A 406 15.43 8.11 -22.11
C ALA A 406 15.46 6.58 -21.90
N LEU A 407 16.59 6.01 -21.50
CA LEU A 407 16.73 4.59 -21.17
C LEU A 407 15.97 4.25 -19.89
N TYR A 408 16.08 5.07 -18.87
CA TYR A 408 15.36 4.95 -17.59
C TYR A 408 13.86 5.03 -17.81
N SER A 409 13.39 5.97 -18.62
CA SER A 409 11.97 6.08 -18.94
C SER A 409 11.42 4.80 -19.60
N ARG A 410 12.16 4.23 -20.57
CA ARG A 410 11.77 2.94 -21.18
C ARG A 410 11.72 1.81 -20.15
N ALA A 411 12.61 1.82 -19.16
CA ALA A 411 12.58 0.82 -18.09
C ALA A 411 11.33 0.99 -17.22
N VAL A 412 10.98 2.23 -16.83
CA VAL A 412 9.76 2.51 -16.04
C VAL A 412 8.52 2.05 -16.76
N TYR A 413 8.38 2.32 -18.06
CA TYR A 413 7.24 1.81 -18.85
C TYR A 413 7.20 0.29 -18.94
N ARG A 414 8.34 -0.40 -18.92
CA ARG A 414 8.37 -1.89 -18.88
C ARG A 414 8.08 -2.45 -17.51
N ASN A 415 8.46 -1.74 -16.46
CA ASN A 415 8.24 -2.15 -15.08
C ASN A 415 6.77 -2.05 -14.67
N THR A 416 6.06 -1.12 -15.29
CA THR A 416 4.67 -0.81 -15.00
C THR A 416 3.80 -1.44 -16.08
N PRO A 417 3.10 -2.55 -15.80
CA PRO A 417 2.32 -3.26 -16.84
C PRO A 417 1.08 -2.50 -17.29
N TYR A 418 0.75 -1.38 -16.66
CA TYR A 418 -0.34 -0.51 -17.09
C TYR A 418 -0.01 0.18 -18.43
N SER A 419 -1.00 0.24 -19.31
CA SER A 419 -1.00 1.10 -20.49
C SER A 419 -2.40 1.63 -20.75
N LYS A 420 -2.52 2.69 -21.55
CA LYS A 420 -3.80 3.32 -21.86
C LYS A 420 -4.77 2.38 -22.60
N GLU A 421 -4.24 1.46 -23.40
CA GLU A 421 -5.05 0.46 -24.09
C GLU A 421 -5.69 -0.52 -23.13
N LYS A 422 -4.99 -0.84 -22.02
CA LYS A 422 -5.49 -1.81 -21.03
C LYS A 422 -6.74 -1.32 -20.28
N GLU A 423 -7.02 -0.04 -20.27
CA GLU A 423 -8.30 0.46 -19.74
C GLU A 423 -9.51 -0.06 -20.54
N LEU A 424 -9.34 -0.37 -21.83
CA LEU A 424 -10.43 -0.77 -22.71
C LEU A 424 -10.35 -2.23 -23.14
N GLN A 425 -9.16 -2.81 -23.13
CA GLN A 425 -8.95 -4.18 -23.55
C GLN A 425 -7.79 -4.83 -22.78
N THR A 426 -7.81 -6.14 -22.71
CA THR A 426 -6.82 -6.96 -22.04
C THR A 426 -6.50 -8.20 -22.84
N GLU A 427 -5.51 -8.98 -22.40
CA GLU A 427 -5.27 -10.32 -22.92
C GLU A 427 -6.45 -11.25 -22.59
N GLY A 428 -6.62 -12.30 -23.37
CA GLY A 428 -7.69 -13.25 -23.17
C GLY A 428 -7.78 -14.25 -24.32
N GLU A 429 -8.85 -15.00 -24.37
CA GLU A 429 -9.15 -16.01 -25.39
C GLU A 429 -10.49 -15.69 -26.05
N ALA A 430 -10.56 -15.81 -27.37
CA ALA A 430 -11.79 -15.57 -28.12
C ALA A 430 -12.89 -16.56 -27.69
N GLY A 431 -14.06 -16.04 -27.35
CA GLY A 431 -15.20 -16.85 -26.90
C GLY A 431 -15.14 -17.25 -25.43
N ASN A 432 -14.11 -16.84 -24.69
CA ASN A 432 -14.04 -17.05 -23.25
C ASN A 432 -15.14 -16.25 -22.53
N PRO A 433 -15.74 -16.76 -21.45
CA PRO A 433 -16.72 -16.04 -20.64
C PRO A 433 -16.21 -14.71 -20.08
N ILE A 434 -14.90 -14.57 -19.88
CA ILE A 434 -14.26 -13.34 -19.49
C ILE A 434 -13.92 -12.52 -20.73
N PRO A 435 -14.61 -11.41 -20.99
CA PRO A 435 -14.39 -10.62 -22.18
C PRO A 435 -12.99 -9.97 -22.24
N MET A 436 -12.39 -9.91 -23.42
CA MET A 436 -11.14 -9.17 -23.62
C MET A 436 -11.34 -7.66 -23.73
N LYS A 437 -12.56 -7.20 -23.92
CA LYS A 437 -12.88 -5.77 -24.10
C LYS A 437 -13.98 -5.34 -23.14
N VAL A 438 -13.80 -4.18 -22.56
CA VAL A 438 -14.83 -3.54 -21.73
C VAL A 438 -16.13 -3.39 -22.52
N GLY A 439 -17.24 -3.76 -21.89
CA GLY A 439 -18.57 -3.71 -22.49
C GLY A 439 -18.87 -4.78 -23.54
N ALA A 440 -17.93 -5.70 -23.81
CA ALA A 440 -18.25 -6.88 -24.61
C ALA A 440 -19.10 -7.86 -23.78
N PRO A 441 -20.02 -8.62 -24.43
CA PRO A 441 -20.96 -9.47 -23.71
C PRO A 441 -20.26 -10.63 -23.00
N SER A 442 -20.71 -10.90 -21.77
CA SER A 442 -20.39 -12.10 -21.00
C SER A 442 -21.68 -12.94 -20.83
N PRO A 443 -21.59 -14.29 -20.78
CA PRO A 443 -22.72 -15.12 -20.36
C PRO A 443 -22.99 -15.01 -18.86
N ILE A 444 -22.07 -14.44 -18.08
CA ILE A 444 -22.20 -14.22 -16.63
C ILE A 444 -22.82 -12.84 -16.41
N LYS A 445 -23.94 -12.81 -15.68
CA LYS A 445 -24.68 -11.58 -15.39
C LYS A 445 -24.66 -11.20 -13.91
N TYR A 446 -24.49 -12.19 -13.03
CA TYR A 446 -24.53 -12.03 -11.58
C TYR A 446 -23.19 -12.39 -10.99
N VAL A 447 -22.57 -11.43 -10.33
CA VAL A 447 -21.27 -11.60 -9.67
C VAL A 447 -21.45 -11.46 -8.18
N PHE A 448 -20.96 -12.45 -7.44
CA PHE A 448 -20.87 -12.45 -5.99
C PHE A 448 -19.40 -12.34 -5.61
N TYR A 449 -19.05 -11.29 -4.89
CA TYR A 449 -17.69 -11.01 -4.46
C TYR A 449 -17.64 -11.06 -2.94
N VAL A 450 -16.97 -12.08 -2.40
CA VAL A 450 -16.93 -12.42 -0.99
C VAL A 450 -15.56 -12.12 -0.43
N ILE A 451 -15.51 -11.36 0.65
CA ILE A 451 -14.30 -11.00 1.38
C ILE A 451 -14.29 -11.75 2.70
N LYS A 452 -13.17 -12.43 2.97
CA LYS A 452 -12.84 -13.16 4.18
C LYS A 452 -11.69 -12.47 4.92
N GLU A 453 -11.23 -13.02 6.03
CA GLU A 453 -10.31 -12.36 6.97
C GLU A 453 -9.02 -13.15 7.22
N ASN A 454 -7.93 -12.56 6.79
CA ASN A 454 -6.54 -12.70 7.25
C ASN A 454 -5.95 -14.11 7.23
N ARG A 455 -5.97 -14.82 6.07
CA ARG A 455 -5.32 -16.12 5.96
C ARG A 455 -4.35 -16.20 4.79
N THR A 456 -3.18 -16.81 5.03
CA THR A 456 -2.26 -17.20 3.96
C THR A 456 -2.74 -18.48 3.28
N TYR A 457 -2.27 -18.70 2.05
CA TYR A 457 -2.53 -19.94 1.31
C TYR A 457 -2.11 -21.18 2.09
N ASP A 458 -0.90 -21.20 2.64
CA ASP A 458 -0.40 -22.36 3.37
C ASP A 458 -1.17 -22.66 4.65
N GLN A 459 -1.71 -21.64 5.35
CA GLN A 459 -2.51 -21.88 6.54
C GLN A 459 -3.79 -22.67 6.29
N VAL A 460 -4.37 -22.55 5.09
CA VAL A 460 -5.66 -23.19 4.73
C VAL A 460 -5.49 -24.31 3.72
N LEU A 461 -4.77 -24.07 2.64
CA LEU A 461 -4.63 -24.99 1.50
C LEU A 461 -3.23 -25.61 1.39
N GLY A 462 -2.40 -25.45 2.41
CA GLY A 462 -1.03 -25.99 2.43
C GLY A 462 -0.95 -27.50 2.33
N ASP A 463 -2.00 -28.22 2.71
CA ASP A 463 -2.13 -29.68 2.62
C ASP A 463 -2.74 -30.19 1.28
N VAL A 464 -3.14 -29.27 0.37
CA VAL A 464 -3.67 -29.64 -0.95
C VAL A 464 -2.53 -30.08 -1.87
N LYS A 465 -2.49 -31.37 -2.18
CA LYS A 465 -1.35 -32.03 -2.88
C LYS A 465 -1.13 -31.56 -4.32
N GLN A 466 -2.16 -31.08 -4.99
CA GLN A 466 -2.10 -30.64 -6.38
C GLN A 466 -1.49 -29.24 -6.55
N GLY A 467 -1.52 -28.46 -5.47
CA GLY A 467 -1.01 -27.08 -5.45
C GLY A 467 0.39 -26.99 -4.87
N ASN A 468 0.94 -25.78 -4.93
CA ASN A 468 2.24 -25.45 -4.34
C ASN A 468 2.06 -25.09 -2.86
N GLY A 469 1.65 -26.04 -2.01
CA GLY A 469 1.44 -25.85 -0.57
C GLY A 469 2.56 -26.44 0.29
N ASP A 470 2.73 -25.90 1.51
CA ASP A 470 3.54 -26.49 2.58
C ASP A 470 2.62 -26.96 3.71
N ALA A 471 2.37 -28.26 3.78
CA ALA A 471 1.50 -28.87 4.80
C ALA A 471 2.00 -28.63 6.25
N SER A 472 3.28 -28.35 6.46
CA SER A 472 3.81 -28.06 7.79
C SER A 472 3.36 -26.70 8.32
N LEU A 473 2.93 -25.79 7.44
CA LEU A 473 2.40 -24.47 7.76
C LEU A 473 0.87 -24.47 7.85
N CYS A 474 0.21 -25.60 7.52
CA CYS A 474 -1.24 -25.69 7.49
C CYS A 474 -1.83 -25.79 8.90
N LEU A 475 -2.59 -24.77 9.31
CA LEU A 475 -3.36 -24.75 10.56
C LEU A 475 -4.77 -25.29 10.40
N PHE A 476 -5.41 -24.98 9.28
CA PHE A 476 -6.83 -25.16 9.03
C PHE A 476 -7.06 -26.02 7.77
N GLY A 477 -6.38 -27.18 7.71
CA GLY A 477 -6.47 -28.09 6.56
C GLY A 477 -7.85 -28.73 6.40
N GLU A 478 -7.97 -29.72 5.48
CA GLU A 478 -9.23 -30.32 5.02
C GLU A 478 -10.20 -30.74 6.13
N LYS A 479 -9.68 -31.17 7.29
CA LYS A 479 -10.52 -31.51 8.44
C LYS A 479 -11.33 -30.33 8.96
N ILE A 480 -10.78 -29.12 8.90
CA ILE A 480 -11.38 -27.88 9.42
C ILE A 480 -12.13 -27.14 8.32
N THR A 481 -11.61 -27.23 7.09
CA THR A 481 -12.14 -26.49 5.93
C THR A 481 -12.56 -27.44 4.79
N PRO A 482 -13.45 -28.43 5.05
CA PRO A 482 -13.84 -29.42 4.05
C PRO A 482 -14.54 -28.82 2.82
N ASN A 483 -15.28 -27.72 2.97
CA ASN A 483 -15.95 -27.06 1.86
C ASN A 483 -14.97 -26.30 0.96
N GLN A 484 -14.03 -25.57 1.53
CA GLN A 484 -12.99 -24.86 0.77
C GLN A 484 -12.10 -25.87 0.01
N HIS A 485 -11.73 -26.99 0.63
CA HIS A 485 -11.02 -28.07 -0.03
C HIS A 485 -11.84 -28.71 -1.14
N LYS A 486 -13.12 -28.95 -0.91
CA LYS A 486 -14.03 -29.47 -1.94
C LYS A 486 -14.18 -28.50 -3.10
N ILE A 487 -14.26 -27.19 -2.84
CA ILE A 487 -14.34 -26.16 -3.89
C ILE A 487 -13.10 -26.21 -4.78
N VAL A 488 -11.89 -26.18 -4.23
CA VAL A 488 -10.67 -26.20 -5.04
C VAL A 488 -10.47 -27.55 -5.77
N ASN A 489 -11.00 -28.64 -5.24
CA ASN A 489 -10.96 -29.95 -5.88
C ASN A 489 -12.04 -30.13 -6.98
N GLU A 490 -13.15 -29.42 -6.91
CA GLU A 490 -14.22 -29.51 -7.92
C GLU A 490 -14.13 -28.41 -8.98
N PHE A 491 -13.62 -27.23 -8.64
CA PHE A 491 -13.43 -26.09 -9.55
C PHE A 491 -11.95 -25.89 -9.87
N ALA A 492 -11.46 -24.68 -9.90
CA ALA A 492 -10.06 -24.38 -10.13
C ALA A 492 -9.32 -24.12 -8.82
N LEU A 493 -8.18 -24.77 -8.63
CA LEU A 493 -7.23 -24.44 -7.59
C LEU A 493 -6.32 -23.32 -8.10
N LEU A 494 -6.27 -22.20 -7.36
CA LEU A 494 -5.34 -21.10 -7.58
C LEU A 494 -4.23 -21.19 -6.52
N ASP A 495 -3.04 -21.60 -6.88
CA ASP A 495 -1.94 -21.75 -5.93
C ASP A 495 -0.90 -20.64 -6.01
N ASN A 496 -1.20 -19.61 -6.81
CA ASN A 496 -0.32 -18.48 -7.06
C ASN A 496 -1.12 -17.16 -7.06
N PHE A 497 -1.98 -16.99 -6.05
CA PHE A 497 -2.78 -15.79 -5.83
C PHE A 497 -2.20 -14.96 -4.68
N TYR A 498 -2.15 -13.65 -4.85
CA TYR A 498 -1.59 -12.70 -3.90
C TYR A 498 -2.57 -11.59 -3.58
N VAL A 499 -2.70 -11.25 -2.30
CA VAL A 499 -3.39 -10.02 -1.90
C VAL A 499 -2.50 -8.82 -2.19
N ASP A 500 -3.09 -7.68 -2.54
CA ASP A 500 -2.35 -6.44 -2.83
C ASP A 500 -2.08 -5.64 -1.54
N ALA A 501 -2.66 -6.03 -0.43
CA ALA A 501 -2.59 -5.39 0.88
C ALA A 501 -1.65 -6.09 1.86
N GLU A 502 -1.22 -5.35 2.87
CA GLU A 502 -0.43 -5.88 3.98
C GLU A 502 -1.24 -6.19 5.24
N VAL A 503 -2.33 -5.43 5.49
CA VAL A 503 -3.18 -5.53 6.68
C VAL A 503 -4.61 -5.12 6.34
N SER A 504 -5.61 -5.43 7.19
CA SER A 504 -7.01 -5.11 6.86
C SER A 504 -7.29 -3.61 6.74
N ALA A 505 -6.50 -2.74 7.39
CA ALA A 505 -6.64 -1.29 7.24
C ALA A 505 -6.49 -0.80 5.78
N ASP A 506 -5.68 -1.46 4.97
CA ASP A 506 -5.59 -1.21 3.53
C ASP A 506 -6.29 -2.30 2.70
N GLY A 507 -6.47 -3.51 3.26
CA GLY A 507 -7.03 -4.70 2.62
C GLY A 507 -8.41 -4.50 2.03
N HIS A 508 -9.37 -4.03 2.83
CA HIS A 508 -10.70 -3.75 2.33
C HIS A 508 -10.72 -2.61 1.30
N ASN A 509 -9.82 -1.63 1.43
CA ASN A 509 -9.68 -0.57 0.43
C ASN A 509 -9.11 -1.12 -0.89
N TRP A 510 -8.11 -1.99 -0.83
CA TRP A 510 -7.60 -2.71 -2.01
C TRP A 510 -8.68 -3.59 -2.64
N SER A 511 -9.41 -4.36 -1.84
CA SER A 511 -10.45 -5.27 -2.31
C SER A 511 -11.63 -4.55 -2.95
N MET A 512 -11.99 -3.36 -2.47
CA MET A 512 -13.14 -2.61 -3.01
C MET A 512 -12.75 -1.49 -3.98
N GLY A 513 -11.49 -1.07 -4.01
CA GLY A 513 -11.05 0.07 -4.82
C GLY A 513 -9.85 -0.19 -5.71
N ALA A 514 -9.24 -1.38 -5.66
CA ALA A 514 -7.97 -1.71 -6.32
C ALA A 514 -6.87 -0.67 -6.04
N TYR A 515 -6.89 -0.06 -4.86
CA TYR A 515 -5.98 1.02 -4.48
C TYR A 515 -6.15 1.38 -3.00
N ALA A 516 -5.07 1.53 -2.27
CA ALA A 516 -5.04 2.18 -0.96
C ALA A 516 -4.41 3.57 -1.10
N THR A 517 -5.01 4.58 -0.46
CA THR A 517 -4.49 5.94 -0.53
C THR A 517 -3.18 6.07 0.23
N ASP A 518 -2.41 7.11 -0.09
CA ASP A 518 -1.19 7.45 0.65
C ASP A 518 -1.45 7.70 2.15
N TYR A 519 -2.68 8.03 2.53
CA TYR A 519 -3.07 8.15 3.94
C TYR A 519 -3.00 6.78 4.62
N LEU A 520 -3.61 5.76 4.06
CA LEU A 520 -3.58 4.41 4.60
C LEU A 520 -2.17 3.87 4.64
N GLU A 521 -1.47 3.88 3.51
CA GLU A 521 -0.10 3.38 3.37
C GLU A 521 0.91 4.01 4.35
N LYS A 522 0.72 5.27 4.71
CA LYS A 522 1.59 5.98 5.66
C LYS A 522 1.18 5.84 7.12
N THR A 523 -0.05 5.46 7.42
CA THR A 523 -0.57 5.48 8.79
C THR A 523 -0.77 4.11 9.41
N TRP A 524 -1.14 3.08 8.63
CA TRP A 524 -1.34 1.74 9.17
C TRP A 524 -0.07 1.20 9.88
N PRO A 525 1.19 1.41 9.39
CA PRO A 525 2.35 0.85 10.07
C PRO A 525 2.53 1.34 11.51
N SER A 526 2.14 2.58 11.78
CA SER A 526 2.18 3.14 13.14
C SER A 526 1.08 2.57 14.03
N SER A 527 -0.15 2.40 13.54
CA SER A 527 -1.26 1.87 14.32
C SER A 527 -1.07 0.40 14.64
N TYR A 528 -0.69 -0.41 13.66
CA TYR A 528 -0.39 -1.84 13.83
C TYR A 528 0.89 -2.09 14.65
N GLY A 529 1.82 -1.14 14.65
CA GLY A 529 2.97 -1.13 15.56
C GLY A 529 2.64 -0.74 17.01
N GLY A 530 1.37 -0.62 17.38
CA GLY A 530 0.94 -0.24 18.74
C GLY A 530 1.29 1.21 19.12
N ARG A 531 1.50 2.09 18.13
CA ARG A 531 1.93 3.47 18.34
C ARG A 531 0.80 4.48 18.33
N GLY A 532 -0.45 4.00 18.26
CA GLY A 532 -1.64 4.83 18.19
C GLY A 532 -1.98 5.25 16.76
N GLY A 533 -3.13 5.82 16.60
CA GLY A 533 -3.75 6.21 15.34
C GLY A 533 -5.19 5.76 15.29
N THR A 534 -5.99 6.44 14.51
CA THR A 534 -7.38 6.04 14.28
C THR A 534 -7.41 5.15 13.04
N TYR A 535 -8.04 4.00 13.14
CA TYR A 535 -8.38 3.17 11.99
C TYR A 535 -9.12 4.01 10.96
N GLY A 536 -8.76 3.91 9.71
CA GLY A 536 -9.29 4.79 8.67
C GLY A 536 -9.82 4.05 7.45
N GLY A 537 -9.72 2.70 7.44
CA GLY A 537 -10.20 1.87 6.35
C GLY A 537 -11.72 1.87 6.21
N GLU A 538 -12.24 1.14 5.24
CA GLU A 538 -13.66 0.85 5.03
C GLU A 538 -14.57 2.09 4.97
N GLY A 539 -14.07 3.22 4.47
CA GLY A 539 -14.86 4.45 4.37
C GLY A 539 -15.10 5.19 5.69
N GLU A 540 -14.54 4.74 6.82
CA GLU A 540 -14.71 5.40 8.11
C GLU A 540 -14.13 6.83 8.16
N ARG A 541 -13.11 7.11 7.33
CA ARG A 541 -12.52 8.44 7.20
C ARG A 541 -12.45 8.85 5.73
N GLU A 542 -12.97 10.02 5.44
CA GLU A 542 -13.00 10.57 4.07
C GLU A 542 -11.59 10.67 3.45
N ILE A 543 -10.59 11.05 4.24
CA ILE A 543 -9.19 11.13 3.80
C ILE A 543 -8.62 9.75 3.37
N ALA A 544 -9.19 8.65 3.82
CA ALA A 544 -8.76 7.31 3.42
C ALA A 544 -9.40 6.84 2.11
N ASN A 545 -10.41 7.56 1.61
CA ASN A 545 -11.17 7.15 0.44
C ASN A 545 -10.47 7.51 -0.87
N ASN A 546 -10.52 6.59 -1.82
CA ASN A 546 -10.01 6.82 -3.17
C ASN A 546 -10.79 7.95 -3.84
N LYS A 547 -10.11 8.88 -4.48
CA LYS A 547 -10.77 9.93 -5.27
C LYS A 547 -11.64 9.36 -6.39
N GLY A 548 -11.23 8.27 -7.00
CA GLY A 548 -12.01 7.53 -8.01
C GLY A 548 -13.23 6.80 -7.45
N GLY A 549 -13.35 6.69 -6.13
CA GLY A 549 -14.34 5.88 -5.43
C GLY A 549 -13.99 4.39 -5.40
N PHE A 550 -14.96 3.59 -5.02
CA PHE A 550 -14.87 2.14 -4.88
C PHE A 550 -15.67 1.42 -5.98
N ILE A 551 -15.67 0.10 -5.96
CA ILE A 551 -16.35 -0.74 -6.96
C ILE A 551 -17.84 -0.37 -7.12
N TRP A 552 -18.49 0.08 -6.06
CA TRP A 552 -19.89 0.54 -6.10
C TRP A 552 -20.05 1.88 -6.85
N ASP A 553 -19.09 2.80 -6.70
CA ASP A 553 -19.04 4.02 -7.49
C ASP A 553 -18.81 3.70 -8.97
N ASN A 554 -17.97 2.72 -9.24
CA ASN A 554 -17.70 2.21 -10.58
C ASN A 554 -18.96 1.55 -11.19
N ALA A 555 -19.63 0.69 -10.45
CA ALA A 555 -20.88 0.07 -10.83
C ALA A 555 -21.96 1.12 -11.15
N LYS A 556 -22.12 2.13 -10.30
CA LYS A 556 -23.04 3.24 -10.53
C LYS A 556 -22.74 4.01 -11.81
N ARG A 557 -21.45 4.32 -12.08
CA ARG A 557 -21.03 5.00 -13.32
C ARG A 557 -21.38 4.20 -14.58
N HIS A 558 -21.36 2.87 -14.48
CA HIS A 558 -21.64 1.95 -15.59
C HIS A 558 -23.05 1.38 -15.61
N GLN A 559 -23.94 1.88 -14.72
CA GLN A 559 -25.35 1.44 -14.60
C GLN A 559 -25.48 -0.07 -14.24
N VAL A 560 -24.50 -0.61 -13.54
CA VAL A 560 -24.53 -1.96 -12.96
C VAL A 560 -25.23 -1.86 -11.62
N SER A 561 -26.27 -2.66 -11.40
CA SER A 561 -26.96 -2.74 -10.11
C SER A 561 -26.12 -3.46 -9.08
N TYR A 562 -26.12 -2.98 -7.84
CA TYR A 562 -25.28 -3.54 -6.77
C TYR A 562 -25.94 -3.51 -5.39
N ARG A 563 -25.43 -4.38 -4.50
CA ARG A 563 -25.83 -4.46 -3.10
C ARG A 563 -24.67 -4.96 -2.25
N THR A 564 -24.52 -4.44 -1.04
CA THR A 564 -23.51 -4.88 -0.09
C THR A 564 -24.13 -5.55 1.15
N TYR A 565 -23.43 -6.56 1.65
CA TYR A 565 -23.72 -7.31 2.87
C TYR A 565 -22.48 -7.24 3.78
N GLY A 566 -22.39 -6.17 4.56
CA GLY A 566 -21.37 -5.98 5.58
C GLY A 566 -20.12 -5.21 5.16
N GLU A 567 -19.76 -5.19 3.86
CA GLU A 567 -18.65 -4.39 3.35
C GLU A 567 -18.98 -2.90 3.39
N PHE A 568 -18.08 -2.08 3.93
CA PHE A 568 -18.20 -0.63 4.08
C PHE A 568 -19.54 -0.20 4.70
N ALA A 569 -20.01 -0.99 5.64
CA ALA A 569 -21.26 -0.76 6.36
C ALA A 569 -21.14 -1.19 7.83
N ASP A 570 -21.56 -0.33 8.75
CA ASP A 570 -21.69 -0.67 10.17
C ASP A 570 -23.15 -0.65 10.60
N LYS A 571 -23.62 -1.76 11.23
CA LYS A 571 -24.99 -1.90 11.74
C LYS A 571 -26.07 -1.51 10.71
N GLY A 572 -25.87 -1.92 9.46
CA GLY A 572 -26.79 -1.63 8.35
C GLY A 572 -26.75 -0.19 7.83
N LYS A 573 -25.77 0.60 8.22
CA LYS A 573 -25.54 1.96 7.73
C LYS A 573 -24.33 2.00 6.82
N PRO A 574 -24.39 2.70 5.67
CA PRO A 574 -23.29 2.83 4.77
C PRO A 574 -22.19 3.76 5.33
N ASN A 575 -20.93 3.42 5.13
CA ASN A 575 -19.79 4.29 5.44
C ASN A 575 -19.45 5.21 4.26
N VAL A 576 -19.88 4.86 3.05
CA VAL A 576 -19.65 5.66 1.84
C VAL A 576 -20.96 5.99 1.14
N LYS A 577 -21.00 7.15 0.50
CA LYS A 577 -22.21 7.70 -0.12
C LYS A 577 -22.80 6.82 -1.24
N SER A 578 -21.96 6.12 -1.99
CA SER A 578 -22.42 5.23 -3.06
C SER A 578 -23.26 4.06 -2.56
N LEU A 579 -23.12 3.70 -1.29
CA LEU A 579 -23.90 2.61 -0.67
C LEU A 579 -25.22 3.06 -0.05
N GLU A 580 -25.57 4.34 -0.06
CA GLU A 580 -26.88 4.80 0.42
C GLU A 580 -28.01 4.11 -0.36
N GLY A 581 -28.88 3.37 0.36
CA GLY A 581 -29.96 2.57 -0.24
C GLY A 581 -29.55 1.21 -0.79
N HIS A 582 -28.26 0.85 -0.73
CA HIS A 582 -27.72 -0.39 -1.28
C HIS A 582 -27.18 -1.36 -0.21
N VAL A 583 -27.33 -1.04 1.06
CA VAL A 583 -26.91 -1.89 2.17
C VAL A 583 -28.04 -2.85 2.57
N ALA A 584 -27.72 -4.13 2.76
CA ALA A 584 -28.62 -5.12 3.33
C ALA A 584 -28.72 -4.90 4.86
N THR A 585 -29.71 -4.17 5.30
CA THR A 585 -29.87 -3.72 6.71
C THR A 585 -30.09 -4.87 7.70
N GLY A 586 -30.53 -6.03 7.23
CA GLY A 586 -30.71 -7.25 8.03
C GLY A 586 -29.46 -8.12 8.15
N TYR A 587 -28.33 -7.71 7.57
CA TYR A 587 -27.07 -8.43 7.60
C TYR A 587 -26.15 -7.89 8.70
N THR A 588 -25.52 -8.79 9.45
CA THR A 588 -24.55 -8.41 10.49
C THR A 588 -23.17 -8.21 9.86
N SER A 589 -22.61 -7.01 9.95
CA SER A 589 -21.24 -6.67 9.56
C SER A 589 -20.21 -7.38 10.46
N TYR A 590 -19.04 -6.80 10.67
CA TYR A 590 -18.01 -7.37 11.54
C TYR A 590 -18.50 -7.51 12.99
N ASP A 591 -18.65 -8.72 13.45
CA ASP A 591 -18.94 -9.11 14.84
C ASP A 591 -18.60 -10.58 15.03
N LEU A 592 -17.45 -10.89 15.60
CA LEU A 592 -16.97 -12.25 15.79
C LEU A 592 -17.85 -13.10 16.73
N SER A 593 -18.77 -12.48 17.47
CA SER A 593 -19.75 -13.20 18.30
C SER A 593 -20.90 -13.81 17.47
N VAL A 594 -21.09 -13.36 16.24
CA VAL A 594 -22.10 -13.84 15.29
C VAL A 594 -21.48 -14.82 14.32
N ALA A 595 -22.01 -16.02 14.27
CA ALA A 595 -21.55 -17.09 13.38
C ALA A 595 -21.73 -16.71 11.89
N ASP A 596 -20.78 -17.06 11.01
CA ASP A 596 -20.89 -16.81 9.58
C ASP A 596 -22.03 -17.62 8.94
N THR A 597 -22.30 -18.82 9.44
CA THR A 597 -23.51 -19.56 9.05
C THR A 597 -24.81 -18.80 9.37
N THR A 598 -24.82 -17.94 10.40
CA THR A 598 -25.95 -17.03 10.68
C THR A 598 -25.98 -15.89 9.67
N ARG A 599 -24.84 -15.31 9.32
CA ARG A 599 -24.73 -14.29 8.26
C ARG A 599 -25.24 -14.81 6.92
N ILE A 600 -24.88 -16.03 6.56
CA ILE A 600 -25.36 -16.65 5.32
C ILE A 600 -26.86 -16.92 5.35
N ARG A 601 -27.45 -17.28 6.50
CA ARG A 601 -28.92 -17.38 6.61
C ARG A 601 -29.60 -16.02 6.47
N GLN A 602 -29.01 -14.94 7.01
CA GLN A 602 -29.50 -13.57 6.80
C GLN A 602 -29.43 -13.17 5.32
N TRP A 603 -28.28 -13.42 4.67
CA TRP A 603 -28.11 -13.18 3.25
C TRP A 603 -29.10 -13.99 2.40
N LYS A 604 -29.26 -15.28 2.69
CA LYS A 604 -30.18 -16.18 1.99
C LYS A 604 -31.61 -15.68 2.03
N ALA A 605 -32.09 -15.21 3.18
CA ALA A 605 -33.44 -14.68 3.33
C ALA A 605 -33.70 -13.47 2.41
N ASP A 606 -32.72 -12.57 2.27
CA ASP A 606 -32.79 -11.42 1.36
C ASP A 606 -32.64 -11.86 -0.11
N PHE A 607 -31.68 -12.76 -0.41
CA PHE A 607 -31.46 -13.34 -1.72
C PHE A 607 -32.73 -13.99 -2.28
N ASP A 608 -33.40 -14.84 -1.51
CA ASP A 608 -34.60 -15.55 -1.94
C ASP A 608 -35.76 -14.56 -2.27
N GLN A 609 -35.88 -13.47 -1.51
CA GLN A 609 -36.82 -12.40 -1.81
C GLN A 609 -36.47 -11.65 -3.10
N LEU A 610 -35.19 -11.32 -3.32
CA LEU A 610 -34.74 -10.65 -4.53
C LEU A 610 -34.96 -11.53 -5.77
N ILE A 611 -34.67 -12.82 -5.68
CA ILE A 611 -34.96 -13.79 -6.76
C ILE A 611 -36.48 -13.84 -7.04
N GLN A 612 -37.32 -13.92 -6.00
CA GLN A 612 -38.76 -13.97 -6.18
C GLN A 612 -39.31 -12.71 -6.86
N LYS A 613 -38.74 -11.55 -6.56
CA LYS A 613 -39.14 -10.25 -7.15
C LYS A 613 -38.53 -10.01 -8.52
N GLY A 614 -37.52 -10.78 -8.94
CA GLY A 614 -36.74 -10.53 -10.14
C GLY A 614 -35.85 -9.28 -10.02
N GLU A 615 -35.42 -8.92 -8.82
CA GLU A 615 -34.65 -7.70 -8.50
C GLU A 615 -33.20 -8.03 -8.09
N MET A 616 -32.67 -9.21 -8.48
CA MET A 616 -31.32 -9.59 -8.10
C MET A 616 -30.30 -8.61 -8.69
N PRO A 617 -29.43 -7.99 -7.86
CA PRO A 617 -28.40 -7.10 -8.35
C PRO A 617 -27.31 -7.84 -9.13
N GLN A 618 -26.70 -7.16 -10.10
CA GLN A 618 -25.64 -7.73 -10.92
C GLN A 618 -24.33 -7.91 -10.12
N LEU A 619 -24.05 -7.03 -9.19
CA LEU A 619 -22.89 -7.12 -8.28
C LEU A 619 -23.37 -7.21 -6.83
N THR A 620 -22.92 -8.23 -6.14
CA THR A 620 -23.15 -8.44 -4.70
C THR A 620 -21.82 -8.55 -3.99
N THR A 621 -21.54 -7.66 -3.04
CA THR A 621 -20.36 -7.74 -2.17
C THR A 621 -20.76 -8.24 -0.80
N ILE A 622 -19.97 -9.16 -0.22
CA ILE A 622 -20.34 -9.86 1.02
C ILE A 622 -19.09 -10.01 1.88
N ARG A 623 -19.24 -9.70 3.16
CA ARG A 623 -18.19 -9.95 4.16
C ARG A 623 -18.57 -11.14 5.04
N ILE A 624 -17.66 -12.09 5.21
CA ILE A 624 -17.72 -13.18 6.18
C ILE A 624 -16.40 -13.26 6.92
N SER A 625 -16.35 -12.99 8.21
CA SER A 625 -15.15 -12.61 8.95
C SER A 625 -14.75 -13.56 10.09
N ASN A 626 -15.47 -14.66 10.31
CA ASN A 626 -15.18 -15.49 11.49
C ASN A 626 -13.90 -16.31 11.38
N ASP A 627 -13.32 -16.47 10.20
CA ASP A 627 -12.00 -17.05 10.05
C ASP A 627 -10.88 -16.20 10.67
N HIS A 628 -11.12 -14.90 10.92
CA HIS A 628 -10.27 -14.10 11.80
C HIS A 628 -10.06 -14.74 13.17
N THR A 629 -11.10 -15.33 13.76
CA THR A 629 -11.17 -15.94 15.09
C THR A 629 -11.06 -14.95 16.28
N GLU A 630 -11.30 -15.41 17.50
CA GLU A 630 -11.02 -14.65 18.73
C GLU A 630 -9.80 -15.25 19.49
N GLY A 631 -8.90 -15.92 18.79
CA GLY A 631 -7.74 -16.58 19.39
C GLY A 631 -8.16 -17.59 20.46
N MET A 632 -7.40 -17.66 21.54
CA MET A 632 -7.66 -18.57 22.69
C MET A 632 -8.42 -17.89 23.83
N ARG A 633 -9.21 -16.88 23.53
CA ARG A 633 -9.99 -16.10 24.51
C ARG A 633 -10.92 -17.00 25.33
N ALA A 634 -10.88 -16.82 26.66
CA ALA A 634 -11.58 -17.69 27.61
C ALA A 634 -13.09 -17.85 27.36
N GLY A 635 -13.55 -19.08 27.20
CA GLY A 635 -14.98 -19.39 27.01
C GLY A 635 -15.59 -18.95 25.68
N LYS A 636 -14.79 -18.34 24.78
CA LYS A 636 -15.19 -18.05 23.40
C LYS A 636 -15.04 -19.30 22.53
N LYS A 637 -15.62 -19.28 21.33
CA LYS A 637 -15.42 -20.38 20.38
C LYS A 637 -13.92 -20.63 20.15
N SER A 638 -13.55 -21.89 19.96
CA SER A 638 -12.17 -22.23 19.57
C SER A 638 -11.88 -21.70 18.17
N PRO A 639 -10.59 -21.48 17.81
CA PRO A 639 -10.24 -21.11 16.46
C PRO A 639 -10.70 -22.14 15.42
N TYR A 640 -10.66 -23.42 15.75
CA TYR A 640 -11.20 -24.47 14.87
C TYR A 640 -12.71 -24.33 14.65
N ALA A 641 -13.48 -24.05 15.71
CA ALA A 641 -14.91 -23.81 15.60
C ALA A 641 -15.25 -22.56 14.79
N HIS A 642 -14.47 -21.49 14.92
CA HIS A 642 -14.64 -20.28 14.14
C HIS A 642 -14.38 -20.50 12.64
N VAL A 643 -13.23 -21.09 12.30
CA VAL A 643 -12.84 -21.33 10.90
C VAL A 643 -13.74 -22.39 10.24
N ALA A 644 -14.15 -23.43 10.97
CA ALA A 644 -15.06 -24.42 10.44
C ALA A 644 -16.49 -23.86 10.23
N ASP A 645 -16.93 -22.91 11.05
CA ASP A 645 -18.20 -22.20 10.85
C ASP A 645 -18.13 -21.30 9.59
N ASN A 646 -17.01 -20.61 9.38
CA ASN A 646 -16.75 -19.84 8.16
C ASN A 646 -16.72 -20.75 6.93
N ASP A 647 -16.03 -21.87 6.99
CA ASP A 647 -15.98 -22.88 5.92
C ASP A 647 -17.36 -23.42 5.54
N LEU A 648 -18.16 -23.78 6.56
CA LEU A 648 -19.53 -24.23 6.35
C LEU A 648 -20.39 -23.11 5.74
N ALA A 649 -20.20 -21.88 6.17
CA ALA A 649 -20.88 -20.72 5.61
C ALA A 649 -20.55 -20.53 4.12
N VAL A 650 -19.29 -20.64 3.73
CA VAL A 650 -18.85 -20.63 2.32
C VAL A 650 -19.53 -21.77 1.56
N GLY A 651 -19.53 -22.98 2.11
CA GLY A 651 -20.20 -24.13 1.50
C GLY A 651 -21.69 -23.91 1.28
N MET A 652 -22.40 -23.46 2.30
CA MET A 652 -23.84 -23.14 2.23
C MET A 652 -24.14 -22.05 1.21
N PHE A 653 -23.29 -21.04 1.12
CA PHE A 653 -23.43 -19.95 0.17
C PHE A 653 -23.32 -20.43 -1.27
N VAL A 654 -22.28 -21.18 -1.58
CA VAL A 654 -22.05 -21.75 -2.93
C VAL A 654 -23.14 -22.75 -3.29
N ASP A 655 -23.54 -23.63 -2.36
CA ASP A 655 -24.63 -24.59 -2.52
C ASP A 655 -25.93 -23.87 -2.94
N HIS A 656 -26.31 -22.84 -2.18
CA HIS A 656 -27.56 -22.13 -2.42
C HIS A 656 -27.60 -21.42 -3.78
N ILE A 657 -26.51 -20.72 -4.16
CA ILE A 657 -26.42 -20.07 -5.48
C ILE A 657 -26.42 -21.09 -6.59
N SER A 658 -25.66 -22.19 -6.44
CA SER A 658 -25.53 -23.20 -7.49
C SER A 658 -26.82 -23.96 -7.78
N LYS A 659 -27.76 -23.97 -6.84
CA LYS A 659 -29.11 -24.57 -6.99
C LYS A 659 -30.18 -23.53 -7.34
N SER A 660 -29.83 -22.27 -7.46
CA SER A 660 -30.78 -21.18 -7.76
C SER A 660 -31.06 -21.06 -9.27
N PRO A 661 -32.15 -20.38 -9.65
CA PRO A 661 -32.49 -20.14 -11.06
C PRO A 661 -31.43 -19.34 -11.83
N ILE A 662 -30.61 -18.52 -11.14
CA ILE A 662 -29.59 -17.67 -11.77
C ILE A 662 -28.23 -18.36 -11.91
N TRP A 663 -28.05 -19.60 -11.45
CA TRP A 663 -26.77 -20.31 -11.45
C TRP A 663 -26.08 -20.29 -12.83
N LYS A 664 -26.85 -20.48 -13.89
CA LYS A 664 -26.33 -20.54 -15.27
C LYS A 664 -25.65 -19.25 -15.72
N GLU A 665 -25.90 -18.14 -15.04
CA GLU A 665 -25.43 -16.80 -15.38
C GLU A 665 -24.62 -16.18 -14.22
N SER A 666 -24.15 -17.01 -13.26
CA SER A 666 -23.50 -16.55 -12.04
C SER A 666 -22.02 -16.89 -11.96
N ALA A 667 -21.25 -16.05 -11.31
CA ALA A 667 -19.91 -16.34 -10.84
C ALA A 667 -19.73 -15.85 -9.40
N ILE A 668 -19.00 -16.62 -8.61
CA ILE A 668 -18.63 -16.32 -7.23
C ILE A 668 -17.12 -16.20 -7.18
N PHE A 669 -16.64 -15.11 -6.61
CA PHE A 669 -15.24 -14.79 -6.35
C PHE A 669 -15.08 -14.65 -4.85
N ILE A 670 -14.15 -15.37 -4.25
CA ILE A 670 -13.87 -15.33 -2.83
C ILE A 670 -12.37 -15.10 -2.64
N LEU A 671 -12.01 -14.16 -1.78
CA LEU A 671 -10.63 -13.90 -1.37
C LEU A 671 -10.59 -13.46 0.11
N GLU A 672 -9.39 -13.43 0.66
CA GLU A 672 -9.10 -12.74 1.92
C GLU A 672 -8.79 -11.27 1.62
N ASP A 673 -9.10 -10.37 2.53
CA ASP A 673 -8.75 -8.95 2.40
C ASP A 673 -7.23 -8.73 2.44
N ASP A 674 -6.56 -9.45 3.34
CA ASP A 674 -5.11 -9.53 3.45
C ASP A 674 -4.66 -10.94 3.90
N ALA A 675 -3.35 -11.18 3.93
CA ALA A 675 -2.76 -12.43 4.43
C ALA A 675 -2.11 -12.28 5.83
N GLN A 676 -2.01 -11.06 6.27
CA GLN A 676 -1.50 -10.49 7.52
C GLN A 676 -0.51 -11.34 8.33
N ASN A 677 -0.98 -12.15 9.26
CA ASN A 677 -0.13 -12.75 10.28
C ASN A 677 0.26 -14.21 10.03
N GLY A 678 -0.17 -14.79 8.93
CA GLY A 678 0.09 -16.19 8.64
C GLY A 678 1.45 -16.42 7.97
N PRO A 679 2.14 -17.53 8.28
CA PRO A 679 3.31 -17.96 7.53
C PRO A 679 2.90 -18.50 6.15
N ASP A 680 3.71 -18.22 5.15
CA ASP A 680 3.61 -18.81 3.82
C ASP A 680 5.02 -19.05 3.25
N HIS A 681 5.25 -20.19 2.61
CA HIS A 681 6.59 -20.56 2.16
C HIS A 681 6.99 -19.91 0.84
N VAL A 682 6.07 -19.22 0.17
CA VAL A 682 6.31 -18.55 -1.11
C VAL A 682 6.45 -17.04 -0.91
N ASP A 683 5.44 -16.40 -0.37
CA ASP A 683 5.43 -14.96 -0.07
C ASP A 683 4.40 -14.63 1.01
N ALA A 684 4.66 -13.62 1.81
CA ALA A 684 3.78 -13.19 2.88
C ALA A 684 2.41 -12.65 2.38
N HIS A 685 2.30 -12.29 1.10
CA HIS A 685 1.04 -11.85 0.49
C HIS A 685 0.25 -13.00 -0.15
N ARG A 686 0.82 -14.22 -0.22
CA ARG A 686 0.11 -15.32 -0.88
C ARG A 686 -1.06 -15.79 -0.02
N SER A 687 -2.25 -15.80 -0.63
CA SER A 687 -3.52 -16.01 0.06
C SER A 687 -4.42 -16.99 -0.70
N PRO A 688 -5.35 -17.70 -0.04
CA PRO A 688 -6.31 -18.53 -0.75
C PRO A 688 -7.32 -17.65 -1.51
N ALA A 689 -7.67 -18.09 -2.72
CA ALA A 689 -8.72 -17.48 -3.51
C ALA A 689 -9.53 -18.56 -4.23
N TYR A 690 -10.83 -18.30 -4.41
CA TYR A 690 -11.74 -19.31 -4.96
C TYR A 690 -12.57 -18.72 -6.10
N LEU A 691 -12.69 -19.52 -7.16
CA LEU A 691 -13.51 -19.23 -8.34
C LEU A 691 -14.58 -20.29 -8.50
N ILE A 692 -15.84 -19.89 -8.47
CA ILE A 692 -16.95 -20.81 -8.58
C ILE A 692 -17.94 -20.28 -9.62
N SER A 693 -18.17 -21.04 -10.68
CA SER A 693 -19.11 -20.73 -11.76
C SER A 693 -19.34 -21.97 -12.62
N PRO A 694 -20.45 -22.09 -13.35
CA PRO A 694 -20.56 -23.09 -14.40
C PRO A 694 -19.43 -23.01 -15.43
N TYR A 695 -18.86 -21.85 -15.62
CA TYR A 695 -17.83 -21.56 -16.62
C TYR A 695 -16.39 -21.78 -16.13
N VAL A 696 -16.16 -22.01 -14.84
CA VAL A 696 -14.84 -22.35 -14.31
C VAL A 696 -14.44 -23.76 -14.74
N LYS A 697 -13.21 -23.92 -15.19
CA LYS A 697 -12.61 -25.22 -15.54
C LYS A 697 -12.61 -26.14 -14.33
N ARG A 698 -13.32 -27.25 -14.44
CA ARG A 698 -13.44 -28.18 -13.33
C ARG A 698 -12.16 -28.99 -13.12
N ARG A 699 -11.80 -29.21 -11.84
CA ARG A 699 -10.66 -30.05 -11.40
C ARG A 699 -9.35 -29.63 -12.06
N SER A 700 -9.14 -28.32 -12.20
CA SER A 700 -7.93 -27.77 -12.79
C SER A 700 -7.06 -27.09 -11.73
N VAL A 701 -5.77 -26.97 -12.03
CA VAL A 701 -4.84 -26.13 -11.26
C VAL A 701 -4.37 -25.02 -12.17
N ASP A 702 -4.45 -23.80 -11.70
CA ASP A 702 -3.97 -22.62 -12.42
C ASP A 702 -2.83 -21.96 -11.63
N HIS A 703 -1.63 -22.11 -12.15
CA HIS A 703 -0.39 -21.57 -11.55
C HIS A 703 -0.10 -20.12 -11.99
N THR A 704 -1.02 -19.52 -12.76
CA THR A 704 -0.85 -18.13 -13.19
C THR A 704 -0.85 -17.22 -11.96
N MET A 705 0.09 -16.29 -11.95
CA MET A 705 0.12 -15.26 -10.92
C MET A 705 -1.08 -14.32 -11.07
N TYR A 706 -1.92 -14.29 -10.04
CA TYR A 706 -3.05 -13.38 -9.93
C TYR A 706 -2.96 -12.57 -8.64
N SER A 707 -3.66 -11.45 -8.60
CA SER A 707 -3.78 -10.63 -7.40
C SER A 707 -5.22 -10.18 -7.16
N THR A 708 -5.45 -9.52 -6.02
CA THR A 708 -6.72 -8.85 -5.70
C THR A 708 -7.17 -7.96 -6.87
N SER A 709 -6.27 -7.15 -7.41
CA SER A 709 -6.55 -6.31 -8.58
C SER A 709 -6.92 -7.12 -9.83
N GLY A 710 -6.33 -8.32 -10.01
CA GLY A 710 -6.67 -9.23 -11.11
C GLY A 710 -8.07 -9.82 -10.98
N MET A 711 -8.50 -10.12 -9.77
CA MET A 711 -9.87 -10.56 -9.48
C MET A 711 -10.87 -9.44 -9.74
N ILE A 712 -10.59 -8.23 -9.26
CA ILE A 712 -11.43 -7.04 -9.54
C ILE A 712 -11.53 -6.80 -11.05
N ARG A 713 -10.40 -6.85 -11.77
CA ARG A 713 -10.39 -6.70 -13.24
C ARG A 713 -11.27 -7.71 -13.94
N THR A 714 -11.28 -8.95 -13.47
CA THR A 714 -12.13 -10.01 -14.01
C THR A 714 -13.62 -9.69 -13.79
N ILE A 715 -13.98 -9.22 -12.61
CA ILE A 715 -15.35 -8.78 -12.26
C ILE A 715 -15.78 -7.62 -13.16
N GLU A 716 -14.92 -6.63 -13.32
CA GLU A 716 -15.19 -5.45 -14.17
C GLU A 716 -15.43 -5.84 -15.63
N LEU A 717 -14.62 -6.72 -16.17
CA LEU A 717 -14.79 -7.22 -17.55
C LEU A 717 -16.10 -7.97 -17.73
N ILE A 718 -16.48 -8.84 -16.80
CA ILE A 718 -17.76 -9.54 -16.78
C ILE A 718 -18.93 -8.57 -16.82
N LEU A 719 -18.88 -7.55 -15.97
CA LEU A 719 -19.96 -6.57 -15.79
C LEU A 719 -19.87 -5.38 -16.78
N GLY A 720 -18.90 -5.39 -17.69
CA GLY A 720 -18.72 -4.35 -18.70
C GLY A 720 -18.20 -3.03 -18.16
N MET A 721 -17.59 -3.01 -16.97
CA MET A 721 -17.04 -1.82 -16.34
C MET A 721 -15.61 -1.53 -16.79
N LYS A 722 -15.23 -0.26 -16.85
CA LYS A 722 -13.83 0.15 -16.98
C LYS A 722 -13.09 -0.07 -15.66
N PRO A 723 -11.77 -0.20 -15.68
CA PRO A 723 -11.00 -0.26 -14.46
C PRO A 723 -11.07 1.05 -13.65
N MET A 724 -10.93 0.94 -12.35
CA MET A 724 -10.94 2.07 -11.41
C MET A 724 -9.58 2.75 -11.30
N THR A 725 -8.51 1.99 -11.41
CA THR A 725 -7.14 2.42 -11.13
C THR A 725 -6.15 1.93 -12.19
N GLN A 726 -4.89 2.30 -12.05
CA GLN A 726 -3.82 1.74 -12.87
C GLN A 726 -3.52 0.28 -12.52
N TYR A 727 -3.83 -0.15 -11.29
CA TYR A 727 -3.56 -1.50 -10.81
C TYR A 727 -4.49 -2.54 -11.44
N ASP A 728 -5.80 -2.37 -11.31
CA ASP A 728 -6.76 -3.29 -11.93
C ASP A 728 -6.70 -3.22 -13.47
N ALA A 729 -6.44 -2.03 -14.05
CA ALA A 729 -6.19 -1.91 -15.49
C ALA A 729 -4.98 -2.74 -15.95
N ALA A 730 -3.91 -2.78 -15.13
CA ALA A 730 -2.67 -3.50 -15.41
C ALA A 730 -2.77 -5.00 -15.17
N ALA A 731 -3.62 -5.40 -14.22
CA ALA A 731 -3.65 -6.75 -13.68
C ALA A 731 -4.06 -7.82 -14.72
N THR A 732 -3.58 -9.03 -14.51
CA THR A 732 -3.92 -10.19 -15.33
C THR A 732 -5.32 -10.70 -14.97
N PRO A 733 -6.31 -10.63 -15.87
CA PRO A 733 -7.62 -11.22 -15.61
C PRO A 733 -7.55 -12.75 -15.56
N MET A 734 -8.48 -13.36 -14.84
CA MET A 734 -8.47 -14.79 -14.51
C MET A 734 -9.08 -15.68 -15.62
N TRP A 735 -9.04 -15.24 -16.88
CA TRP A 735 -9.65 -15.94 -18.01
C TRP A 735 -9.12 -17.35 -18.22
N ARG A 736 -7.88 -17.66 -17.81
CA ARG A 736 -7.27 -19.00 -17.95
C ARG A 736 -7.98 -20.05 -17.11
N SER A 737 -8.59 -19.66 -16.01
CA SER A 737 -9.42 -20.52 -15.16
C SER A 737 -10.84 -20.74 -15.70
N PHE A 738 -11.24 -20.03 -16.75
CA PHE A 738 -12.59 -20.12 -17.35
C PHE A 738 -12.59 -20.83 -18.71
N SER A 739 -13.76 -21.37 -19.08
CA SER A 739 -13.99 -22.09 -20.33
C SER A 739 -15.38 -21.73 -20.88
N ASN A 740 -15.50 -21.72 -22.21
CA ASN A 740 -16.79 -21.58 -22.88
C ASN A 740 -17.66 -22.88 -22.88
N ASN A 741 -17.20 -23.94 -22.24
CA ASN A 741 -17.95 -25.19 -22.08
C ASN A 741 -18.48 -25.27 -20.63
N PRO A 742 -19.65 -24.70 -20.32
CA PRO A 742 -20.15 -24.64 -18.97
C PRO A 742 -20.57 -26.01 -18.43
N ASN A 743 -20.25 -26.22 -17.14
CA ASN A 743 -20.76 -27.36 -16.38
C ASN A 743 -21.75 -26.84 -15.32
N TYR A 744 -23.03 -27.08 -15.54
CA TYR A 744 -24.11 -26.62 -14.68
C TYR A 744 -24.37 -27.46 -13.44
N THR A 745 -23.60 -28.54 -13.22
CA THR A 745 -23.73 -29.37 -12.01
C THR A 745 -23.60 -28.50 -10.77
N PRO A 746 -24.62 -28.48 -9.89
CA PRO A 746 -24.57 -27.67 -8.68
C PRO A 746 -23.53 -28.22 -7.70
N PHE A 747 -23.12 -27.37 -6.78
CA PHE A 747 -22.27 -27.75 -5.65
C PHE A 747 -23.16 -28.22 -4.51
N ASP A 748 -22.76 -29.28 -3.83
CA ASP A 748 -23.37 -29.72 -2.56
C ASP A 748 -22.37 -29.45 -1.43
N HIS A 749 -22.74 -28.62 -0.46
CA HIS A 749 -21.86 -28.40 0.70
C HIS A 749 -21.74 -29.67 1.55
N VAL A 750 -20.72 -29.72 2.36
CA VAL A 750 -20.51 -30.77 3.36
C VAL A 750 -20.59 -30.19 4.76
N ASP A 751 -21.09 -30.99 5.71
CA ASP A 751 -21.15 -30.59 7.09
C ASP A 751 -19.76 -30.42 7.71
N ALA A 752 -19.67 -29.63 8.76
CA ALA A 752 -18.41 -29.46 9.47
C ALA A 752 -17.97 -30.76 10.15
N ASN A 753 -16.67 -31.05 10.06
CA ASN A 753 -16.08 -32.25 10.69
C ASN A 753 -15.67 -32.03 12.15
N VAL A 754 -15.96 -30.85 12.72
CA VAL A 754 -15.64 -30.47 14.11
C VAL A 754 -16.85 -29.84 14.76
N ASP A 755 -16.89 -29.83 16.09
CA ASP A 755 -17.96 -29.17 16.85
C ASP A 755 -17.88 -27.64 16.71
N LEU A 756 -18.84 -27.07 16.01
CA LEU A 756 -18.96 -25.62 15.83
C LEU A 756 -19.23 -24.83 17.14
N ASN A 757 -19.52 -25.51 18.23
CA ASN A 757 -19.74 -24.93 19.55
C ASN A 757 -18.53 -25.18 20.49
N GLU A 758 -17.48 -25.81 20.01
CA GLU A 758 -16.25 -25.99 20.78
C GLU A 758 -15.76 -24.63 21.31
N ARG A 759 -15.39 -24.63 22.58
CA ARG A 759 -14.97 -23.41 23.26
C ARG A 759 -13.57 -23.55 23.83
N ASN A 760 -12.87 -22.43 23.82
CA ASN A 760 -11.56 -22.33 24.46
C ASN A 760 -11.68 -22.62 25.97
N PRO A 761 -10.64 -23.20 26.58
CA PRO A 761 -10.57 -23.40 28.02
C PRO A 761 -10.79 -22.08 28.77
N SER A 762 -11.60 -22.13 29.83
CA SER A 762 -11.88 -20.95 30.65
C SER A 762 -10.70 -20.51 31.53
N LYS A 763 -9.65 -21.32 31.62
CA LYS A 763 -8.43 -21.06 32.42
C LYS A 763 -7.20 -21.53 31.64
N GLY A 764 -6.11 -20.82 31.77
CA GLY A 764 -4.82 -21.18 31.18
C GLY A 764 -4.05 -19.96 30.71
N LYS A 765 -2.77 -20.16 30.41
CA LYS A 765 -1.85 -19.09 29.99
C LYS A 765 -2.35 -18.38 28.74
N LEU A 766 -2.82 -19.11 27.76
CA LEU A 766 -3.29 -18.56 26.48
C LEU A 766 -4.62 -17.82 26.63
N ALA A 767 -5.53 -18.30 27.49
CA ALA A 767 -6.77 -17.60 27.82
C ALA A 767 -6.47 -16.22 28.43
N VAL A 768 -5.64 -16.19 29.48
CA VAL A 768 -5.19 -14.95 30.13
C VAL A 768 -4.46 -14.04 29.16
N TRP A 769 -3.74 -14.59 28.23
CA TRP A 769 -3.00 -13.82 27.22
C TRP A 769 -3.94 -13.20 26.20
N SER A 770 -4.88 -13.97 25.66
CA SER A 770 -5.90 -13.50 24.73
C SER A 770 -6.82 -12.45 25.34
N ASP A 771 -7.23 -12.59 26.61
CA ASP A 771 -8.12 -11.66 27.30
C ASP A 771 -7.52 -10.25 27.53
N LYS A 772 -6.23 -10.06 27.26
CA LYS A 772 -5.58 -8.73 27.37
C LYS A 772 -5.87 -7.81 26.19
N TYR A 773 -6.40 -8.31 25.12
CA TYR A 773 -6.58 -7.58 23.86
C TYR A 773 -8.05 -7.25 23.58
N ASP A 774 -8.25 -6.22 22.79
CA ASP A 774 -9.58 -5.79 22.35
C ASP A 774 -9.99 -6.56 21.09
N TRP A 775 -10.93 -7.47 21.23
CA TRP A 775 -11.51 -8.28 20.15
C TRP A 775 -12.82 -7.70 19.60
N SER A 776 -13.25 -6.53 20.07
CA SER A 776 -14.48 -5.89 19.62
C SER A 776 -14.28 -5.06 18.35
N LYS A 777 -13.04 -4.85 17.99
CA LYS A 777 -12.64 -4.10 16.80
C LYS A 777 -11.73 -4.95 15.96
N GLU A 778 -11.86 -4.81 14.68
CA GLU A 778 -10.96 -5.38 13.70
C GLU A 778 -9.53 -4.93 13.97
N ASP A 779 -8.58 -5.83 13.81
CA ASP A 779 -7.14 -5.61 13.93
C ASP A 779 -6.66 -4.89 15.21
N ALA A 780 -7.47 -4.89 16.25
CA ALA A 780 -7.05 -4.33 17.53
C ALA A 780 -6.13 -5.26 18.33
N VAL A 781 -5.97 -6.52 17.89
CA VAL A 781 -5.03 -7.48 18.46
C VAL A 781 -3.75 -7.46 17.64
N PRO A 782 -2.57 -7.28 18.26
CA PRO A 782 -1.31 -7.30 17.52
C PRO A 782 -1.05 -8.65 16.84
N ASP A 783 -0.82 -8.65 15.55
CA ASP A 783 -0.80 -9.83 14.67
C ASP A 783 0.17 -10.91 15.06
N LEU A 784 1.40 -10.55 15.38
CA LEU A 784 2.42 -11.52 15.79
C LEU A 784 2.01 -12.28 17.05
N VAL A 785 1.39 -11.57 17.98
CA VAL A 785 0.83 -12.17 19.21
C VAL A 785 -0.33 -13.08 18.87
N PHE A 786 -1.19 -12.62 17.98
CA PHE A 786 -2.36 -13.37 17.54
C PHE A 786 -1.96 -14.69 16.86
N ASN A 787 -1.03 -14.62 15.91
CA ASN A 787 -0.51 -15.81 15.24
C ASN A 787 0.14 -16.79 16.23
N GLU A 788 0.95 -16.30 17.16
CA GLU A 788 1.58 -17.13 18.18
C GLU A 788 0.56 -17.79 19.13
N ILE A 789 -0.51 -17.05 19.50
CA ILE A 789 -1.61 -17.60 20.30
C ILE A 789 -2.31 -18.75 19.54
N LEU A 790 -2.57 -18.58 18.24
CA LEU A 790 -3.19 -19.60 17.41
C LEU A 790 -2.31 -20.86 17.35
N TRP A 791 -1.04 -20.72 17.02
CA TRP A 791 -0.13 -21.86 16.90
C TRP A 791 0.04 -22.60 18.21
N GLN A 792 0.28 -21.91 19.33
CA GLN A 792 0.38 -22.54 20.65
C GLN A 792 -0.94 -23.19 21.08
N GLY A 793 -2.08 -22.58 20.75
CA GLY A 793 -3.39 -23.09 21.09
C GLY A 793 -3.78 -24.34 20.29
N LEU A 794 -3.44 -24.39 19.03
CA LEU A 794 -3.88 -25.44 18.10
C LEU A 794 -2.85 -26.57 17.93
N LYS A 795 -1.56 -26.25 17.94
CA LYS A 795 -0.47 -27.21 17.72
C LYS A 795 0.36 -27.47 18.97
N GLY A 796 0.18 -26.71 20.05
CA GLY A 796 0.97 -26.82 21.29
C GLY A 796 2.40 -26.28 21.17
N GLU A 797 2.75 -25.65 20.09
CA GLU A 797 4.08 -25.13 19.76
C GLU A 797 4.02 -23.73 19.15
N SER A 798 5.16 -23.07 19.05
CA SER A 798 5.25 -21.76 18.39
C SER A 798 5.11 -21.87 16.87
N ALA A 799 4.65 -20.81 16.23
CA ALA A 799 4.58 -20.73 14.79
C ALA A 799 5.94 -21.06 14.15
N PRO A 800 5.99 -21.99 13.16
CA PRO A 800 7.20 -22.29 12.44
C PRO A 800 7.60 -21.13 11.53
N ALA A 801 8.89 -20.97 11.29
CA ALA A 801 9.38 -20.09 10.24
C ALA A 801 9.22 -20.79 8.88
N PRO A 802 8.78 -20.10 7.83
CA PRO A 802 8.77 -20.63 6.47
C PRO A 802 10.16 -21.08 6.03
N LYS A 803 10.22 -22.18 5.29
CA LYS A 803 11.49 -22.83 4.94
C LYS A 803 12.07 -22.39 3.63
N ARG A 804 11.31 -21.69 2.82
CA ARG A 804 11.67 -21.37 1.45
C ARG A 804 11.33 -19.92 1.10
N ALA A 805 12.10 -19.40 0.15
CA ALA A 805 12.01 -18.04 -0.33
C ALA A 805 10.86 -17.78 -1.29
N ALA A 806 10.59 -16.50 -1.45
CA ALA A 806 9.55 -15.91 -2.23
C ALA A 806 9.41 -16.43 -3.68
N PHE A 807 8.23 -16.19 -4.25
CA PHE A 807 7.86 -16.42 -5.63
C PHE A 807 8.80 -15.75 -6.65
N LEU A 808 9.53 -14.75 -6.24
CA LEU A 808 10.48 -14.01 -7.04
C LEU A 808 11.79 -14.78 -7.24
N LYS A 809 11.73 -15.96 -7.77
CA LYS A 809 12.89 -16.44 -8.49
C LYS A 809 13.00 -15.60 -9.76
N VAL A 810 13.82 -14.57 -9.70
CA VAL A 810 14.50 -14.11 -10.90
C VAL A 810 15.13 -15.36 -11.47
N SER A 811 14.70 -15.73 -12.66
CA SER A 811 15.16 -16.86 -13.42
C SER A 811 16.65 -17.16 -13.20
N GLU A 812 16.98 -17.96 -12.22
CA GLU A 812 18.05 -18.91 -12.35
C GLU A 812 17.47 -20.19 -12.92
N GLN A 813 17.01 -20.12 -14.17
CA GLN A 813 17.35 -21.16 -15.06
C GLN A 813 18.84 -20.97 -15.38
N LYS A 814 19.69 -21.41 -14.49
CA LYS A 814 20.80 -22.16 -14.95
C LYS A 814 20.21 -23.44 -15.50
N GLU A 815 20.18 -23.51 -16.78
CA GLU A 815 20.51 -24.69 -17.53
C GLU A 815 21.73 -25.30 -16.85
N ASP A 816 21.52 -26.26 -15.98
CA ASP A 816 22.49 -27.30 -15.75
C ASP A 816 22.40 -28.18 -16.97
N ASP A 817 23.04 -27.70 -18.03
CA ASP A 817 23.46 -28.53 -19.11
C ASP A 817 24.81 -29.11 -18.75
N ASP A 818 24.80 -30.44 -18.80
CA ASP A 818 25.87 -31.31 -19.24
C ASP A 818 27.17 -31.31 -18.42
N ASP A 819 27.33 -32.35 -17.61
CA ASP A 819 28.17 -33.50 -18.05
C ASP A 819 27.87 -34.75 -17.26
#